data_da724967ba2aaabc8e7db79fd101e9a7
#
_entry.id   da724967ba2aaabc8e7db79fd101e9a7
#
_cell.length_a   1.000
_cell.length_b   1.000
_cell.length_c   1.000
_cell.angle_alpha   90.00
_cell.angle_beta   90.00
_cell.angle_gamma   90.00
#
_symmetry.space_group_name_H-M   'P 1'
#
loop_
_entity.id
_entity.type
_entity.pdbx_description
1 polymer ?
#
loop_
_entity_poly.entity_id
_entity_poly.type
_entity_poly.pdbx_seq_one_letter_code
_entity_poly.pdbx_strand_id
1 'polypeptide(L)'
;MKSFGPLLVALSIASISYGQVKPMGTGPSVTGVTLDTKKFSPQITTKKNLTKVEKEHEMKFNYPVGTPNNLVLGGVLSDPRINFAGSPLFRGISATGYEPPDPDIAVGPNHIVEGVNTNIAFFNKTGTKLFEQTTQDFFQPISPEQFQSDPKVLYDQISKRFIVVILSLKLQASGGISDFLIGVSNTPDPTGTWKLFKVSNLQTVGANTYWVDYPGFGYSKDMLCITGNMFAMPGSSGFNGVQLFAFDKAALYAGTATPNKFSMPNGFTMQIAKTLDATTGIVYGVENESQSSMLLTAVKKTGSAFSVIQTSVTVPNWEYDQGFMTGPGGVDVQTNDPRQLIASSWNGRIVSSHSVAVSSSDGRPAARWYEFRTNNWPTSGTPTLFQSGQLNPPAGHGYAFPAINIDKKGALGMTFSMVGSSTPGKVMGTGRKAVDPLGAMGSPVVLSNSSSGTYAGFSTRWGDYFDVELDPNDSATFWTVGMGAGTGGEWQTYINSFKISFADPISVFASGFTTVAGTWMSGTKTNLNTIDNTTLDIQSQAVSGLGQVAGFNSIYNIPFGGGVEAVRVNVTASGPTGASAIILLKNYRTGAFDQISTMGLSLSGATKGIDLSPTQIANYVSSTKQVSLVVRAVSPSRAGKAANVFVFRTDRAMIDATEAL
;
A
#
# COMPACT_ATOMS: atom_id res chain seq x y z
N MET A 1 15.33 2.65 -60.96
CA MET A 1 14.59 2.14 -59.82
C MET A 1 15.58 1.84 -58.69
N LYS A 2 15.69 2.71 -57.72
CA LYS A 2 16.50 2.51 -56.52
C LYS A 2 15.53 2.40 -55.33
N SER A 3 15.51 1.24 -54.70
CA SER A 3 14.69 0.95 -53.53
C SER A 3 15.27 1.65 -52.28
N PHE A 4 14.47 2.48 -51.64
CA PHE A 4 14.75 3.00 -50.30
C PHE A 4 14.21 2.01 -49.27
N GLY A 5 15.12 1.42 -48.51
CA GLY A 5 14.74 0.65 -47.32
C GLY A 5 14.41 1.60 -46.15
N PRO A 6 13.51 1.23 -45.22
CA PRO A 6 13.19 2.06 -44.08
C PRO A 6 14.33 2.05 -43.06
N LEU A 7 14.84 3.25 -42.75
CA LEU A 7 15.79 3.50 -41.67
C LEU A 7 15.05 3.38 -40.33
N LEU A 8 15.24 2.27 -39.62
CA LEU A 8 14.80 2.12 -38.24
C LEU A 8 15.72 2.98 -37.36
N VAL A 9 15.27 4.15 -36.95
CA VAL A 9 15.91 4.94 -35.90
C VAL A 9 15.49 4.32 -34.57
N ALA A 10 16.38 3.50 -33.99
CA ALA A 10 16.25 3.08 -32.61
C ALA A 10 16.54 4.29 -31.70
N LEU A 11 15.50 4.93 -31.15
CA LEU A 11 15.67 5.86 -30.05
C LEU A 11 16.10 5.03 -28.82
N SER A 12 17.40 5.03 -28.54
CA SER A 12 17.90 4.61 -27.23
C SER A 12 17.53 5.71 -26.23
N ILE A 13 16.49 5.51 -25.46
CA ILE A 13 16.24 6.29 -24.25
C ILE A 13 17.35 5.89 -23.29
N ALA A 14 18.39 6.74 -23.20
CA ALA A 14 19.40 6.62 -22.17
C ALA A 14 18.70 6.87 -20.83
N SER A 15 18.44 5.81 -20.06
CA SER A 15 18.14 5.92 -18.65
C SER A 15 19.35 6.54 -17.97
N ILE A 16 19.21 7.76 -17.45
CA ILE A 16 20.22 8.35 -16.59
C ILE A 16 20.18 7.52 -15.30
N SER A 17 21.06 6.55 -15.19
CA SER A 17 21.26 5.84 -13.94
C SER A 17 22.00 6.76 -13.00
N TYR A 18 21.32 7.30 -11.99
CA TYR A 18 22.00 7.95 -10.89
C TYR A 18 22.87 6.92 -10.18
N GLY A 19 24.15 7.25 -10.02
CA GLY A 19 25.11 6.36 -9.40
C GLY A 19 24.86 6.15 -7.90
N GLN A 20 25.76 5.42 -7.30
CA GLN A 20 25.77 5.20 -5.86
C GLN A 20 25.91 6.52 -5.10
N VAL A 21 25.00 6.79 -4.15
CA VAL A 21 25.08 7.97 -3.27
C VAL A 21 26.23 7.79 -2.29
N LYS A 22 27.06 8.80 -2.14
CA LYS A 22 28.20 8.74 -1.22
C LYS A 22 27.76 8.77 0.24
N PRO A 23 28.27 7.86 1.08
CA PRO A 23 28.02 7.92 2.51
C PRO A 23 28.70 9.16 3.13
N MET A 24 28.02 9.80 4.07
CA MET A 24 28.60 10.88 4.89
C MET A 24 29.34 10.34 6.12
N GLY A 25 29.18 9.04 6.42
CA GLY A 25 29.75 8.38 7.58
C GLY A 25 28.70 7.95 8.60
N THR A 26 29.20 7.46 9.71
CA THR A 26 28.39 6.96 10.83
C THR A 26 28.36 8.02 11.93
N GLY A 27 27.15 8.37 12.40
CA GLY A 27 27.02 9.26 13.56
C GLY A 27 27.32 8.54 14.89
N PRO A 28 27.35 9.28 16.00
CA PRO A 28 27.58 8.69 17.31
C PRO A 28 26.48 7.68 17.66
N SER A 29 26.86 6.61 18.34
CA SER A 29 25.93 5.62 18.90
C SER A 29 25.21 6.20 20.11
N VAL A 30 23.91 5.96 20.20
CA VAL A 30 23.06 6.39 21.32
C VAL A 30 22.48 5.14 21.99
N THR A 31 22.64 5.07 23.32
CA THR A 31 22.03 4.00 24.12
C THR A 31 20.60 4.38 24.48
N GLY A 32 19.66 3.45 24.31
CA GLY A 32 18.26 3.66 24.60
C GLY A 32 17.95 3.71 26.09
N VAL A 33 17.05 4.62 26.47
CA VAL A 33 16.49 4.76 27.82
C VAL A 33 15.14 4.06 27.87
N THR A 34 14.85 3.36 28.98
CA THR A 34 13.58 2.65 29.13
C THR A 34 12.48 3.57 29.66
N LEU A 35 11.34 3.58 28.97
CA LEU A 35 10.08 4.18 29.42
C LEU A 35 9.10 3.04 29.76
N ASP A 36 8.33 3.20 30.84
CA ASP A 36 7.19 2.33 31.18
C ASP A 36 5.90 3.17 31.15
N THR A 37 5.05 2.93 30.14
CA THR A 37 3.82 3.71 29.96
C THR A 37 2.80 3.49 31.07
N LYS A 38 2.89 2.38 31.83
CA LYS A 38 2.03 2.11 33.00
C LYS A 38 2.25 3.08 34.16
N LYS A 39 3.35 3.84 34.14
CA LYS A 39 3.63 4.87 35.14
C LYS A 39 2.91 6.19 34.89
N PHE A 40 2.28 6.35 33.73
CA PHE A 40 1.47 7.51 33.42
C PHE A 40 0.03 7.31 33.86
N SER A 41 -0.64 8.42 34.22
CA SER A 41 -2.10 8.43 34.23
C SER A 41 -2.61 8.13 32.82
N PRO A 42 -3.57 7.21 32.62
CA PRO A 42 -3.92 6.72 31.28
C PRO A 42 -4.47 7.80 30.35
N GLN A 43 -4.89 8.95 30.85
CA GLN A 43 -5.44 10.05 30.06
C GLN A 43 -4.93 11.40 30.59
N ILE A 44 -4.69 12.33 29.68
CA ILE A 44 -4.41 13.72 30.03
C ILE A 44 -5.69 14.31 30.64
N THR A 45 -5.60 14.69 31.92
CA THR A 45 -6.72 15.30 32.66
C THR A 45 -6.84 16.81 32.46
N THR A 46 -5.86 17.46 31.86
CA THR A 46 -5.84 18.89 31.61
C THR A 46 -5.39 19.19 30.18
N LYS A 47 -6.24 19.84 29.39
CA LYS A 47 -5.79 20.56 28.20
C LYS A 47 -4.82 21.63 28.70
N LYS A 48 -3.51 21.43 28.54
CA LYS A 48 -2.59 22.57 28.65
C LYS A 48 -3.00 23.55 27.57
N ASN A 49 -3.32 24.79 27.97
CA ASN A 49 -3.41 25.90 27.01
C ASN A 49 -2.01 26.08 26.42
N LEU A 50 -1.68 25.31 25.41
CA LEU A 50 -0.49 25.53 24.61
C LEU A 50 -0.70 26.88 23.94
N THR A 51 0.27 27.78 24.13
CA THR A 51 0.32 29.01 23.36
C THR A 51 0.25 28.60 21.90
N LYS A 52 -0.70 29.18 21.14
CA LYS A 52 -0.88 28.88 19.71
C LYS A 52 0.48 29.04 19.02
N VAL A 53 1.06 27.94 18.56
CA VAL A 53 2.34 27.93 17.88
C VAL A 53 2.07 27.46 16.44
N GLU A 54 2.37 28.34 15.51
CA GLU A 54 2.34 28.04 14.08
C GLU A 54 3.76 27.70 13.62
N LYS A 55 3.90 26.68 12.79
CA LYS A 55 5.14 26.33 12.13
C LYS A 55 5.36 27.35 11.00
N GLU A 56 6.23 28.36 11.23
CA GLU A 56 6.36 29.54 10.38
C GLU A 56 7.03 29.33 9.01
N HIS A 57 7.57 28.14 8.68
CA HIS A 57 8.40 28.01 7.49
C HIS A 57 7.91 26.91 6.56
N GLU A 58 7.08 27.29 5.59
CA GLU A 58 6.87 26.51 4.37
C GLU A 58 7.78 27.02 3.25
N MET A 59 8.84 26.26 2.96
CA MET A 59 9.55 26.47 1.72
C MET A 59 8.80 25.72 0.61
N LYS A 60 8.28 26.46 -0.37
CA LYS A 60 7.76 25.88 -1.61
C LYS A 60 8.94 25.50 -2.51
N PHE A 61 9.09 24.23 -2.77
CA PHE A 61 10.12 23.74 -3.69
C PHE A 61 9.60 23.79 -5.12
N ASN A 62 10.39 24.39 -6.02
CA ASN A 62 10.08 24.43 -7.44
C ASN A 62 10.74 23.26 -8.16
N TYR A 63 9.96 22.23 -8.44
CA TYR A 63 10.44 21.09 -9.25
C TYR A 63 10.70 21.53 -10.70
N PRO A 64 11.73 20.99 -11.35
CA PRO A 64 11.98 21.26 -12.76
C PRO A 64 10.77 20.90 -13.61
N VAL A 65 10.50 21.71 -14.64
CA VAL A 65 9.48 21.40 -15.65
C VAL A 65 9.88 20.09 -16.34
N GLY A 66 8.94 19.16 -16.40
CA GLY A 66 9.19 17.85 -16.99
C GLY A 66 9.17 17.88 -18.52
N THR A 67 9.80 16.88 -19.13
CA THR A 67 9.63 16.64 -20.56
C THR A 67 8.21 16.13 -20.84
N PRO A 68 7.42 16.78 -21.72
CA PRO A 68 6.09 16.30 -22.08
C PRO A 68 6.13 14.86 -22.58
N ASN A 69 5.20 14.04 -22.13
CA ASN A 69 5.07 12.65 -22.53
C ASN A 69 3.61 12.26 -22.76
N ASN A 70 3.39 11.12 -23.40
CA ASN A 70 2.06 10.61 -23.75
C ASN A 70 1.56 9.51 -22.79
N LEU A 71 2.14 9.40 -21.58
CA LEU A 71 1.66 8.46 -20.58
C LEU A 71 0.26 8.84 -20.12
N VAL A 72 -0.62 7.84 -19.99
CA VAL A 72 -2.05 8.04 -19.72
C VAL A 72 -2.34 7.77 -18.24
N LEU A 73 -3.19 8.61 -17.66
CA LEU A 73 -3.76 8.42 -16.34
C LEU A 73 -5.06 7.60 -16.44
N GLY A 74 -5.26 6.71 -15.47
CA GLY A 74 -6.55 6.07 -15.31
C GLY A 74 -7.58 7.00 -14.66
N GLY A 75 -8.84 6.64 -14.83
CA GLY A 75 -10.00 7.42 -14.36
C GLY A 75 -10.61 6.90 -13.06
N VAL A 76 -11.83 7.35 -12.78
CA VAL A 76 -12.63 6.95 -11.63
C VAL A 76 -13.70 5.96 -12.08
N LEU A 77 -13.84 4.83 -11.34
CA LEU A 77 -14.92 3.87 -11.56
C LEU A 77 -16.22 4.39 -10.93
N SER A 78 -17.36 3.97 -11.47
CA SER A 78 -18.68 4.42 -11.00
C SER A 78 -19.01 3.95 -9.59
N ASP A 79 -18.48 2.80 -9.18
CA ASP A 79 -18.77 2.19 -7.88
C ASP A 79 -17.63 2.37 -6.90
N PRO A 80 -17.93 2.55 -5.60
CA PRO A 80 -16.92 2.47 -4.57
C PRO A 80 -16.35 1.04 -4.51
N ARG A 81 -15.04 0.93 -4.40
CA ARG A 81 -14.34 -0.36 -4.27
C ARG A 81 -14.05 -0.73 -2.81
N ILE A 82 -14.60 0.03 -1.88
CA ILE A 82 -14.34 -0.16 -0.45
C ILE A 82 -15.60 -0.62 0.27
N ASN A 83 -15.43 -1.56 1.20
CA ASN A 83 -16.48 -2.12 2.04
C ASN A 83 -16.23 -1.73 3.50
N PHE A 84 -17.27 -1.12 4.12
CA PHE A 84 -17.26 -0.69 5.52
C PHE A 84 -18.06 -1.60 6.44
N ALA A 85 -18.71 -2.64 5.95
CA ALA A 85 -19.59 -3.48 6.76
C ALA A 85 -18.84 -4.03 7.98
N GLY A 86 -19.28 -3.64 9.17
CA GLY A 86 -18.66 -4.00 10.46
C GLY A 86 -17.33 -3.31 10.74
N SER A 87 -16.92 -2.34 9.94
CA SER A 87 -15.66 -1.61 10.12
C SER A 87 -15.77 -0.53 11.18
N PRO A 88 -14.81 -0.41 12.11
CA PRO A 88 -14.79 0.67 13.07
C PRO A 88 -14.58 2.04 12.40
N LEU A 89 -15.30 3.04 12.89
CA LEU A 89 -15.14 4.45 12.61
C LEU A 89 -15.21 5.18 13.94
N PHE A 90 -14.12 5.82 14.35
CA PHE A 90 -14.09 6.55 15.62
C PHE A 90 -13.21 7.80 15.54
N ARG A 91 -13.41 8.69 16.51
CA ARG A 91 -12.58 9.88 16.70
C ARG A 91 -11.28 9.48 17.36
N GLY A 92 -10.16 9.92 16.78
CA GLY A 92 -8.83 9.79 17.37
C GLY A 92 -8.53 10.94 18.36
N ILE A 93 -7.40 11.61 18.18
CA ILE A 93 -6.99 12.76 19.00
C ILE A 93 -7.83 13.99 18.59
N SER A 94 -8.34 14.72 19.58
CA SER A 94 -9.03 16.00 19.38
C SER A 94 -8.03 17.14 19.38
N ALA A 95 -8.45 18.31 18.85
CA ALA A 95 -7.63 19.50 18.80
C ALA A 95 -6.91 19.80 20.14
N THR A 96 -5.60 19.93 20.05
CA THR A 96 -4.69 20.12 21.20
C THR A 96 -4.33 21.60 21.42
N GLY A 97 -4.78 22.48 20.52
CA GLY A 97 -4.39 23.88 20.46
C GLY A 97 -3.16 24.15 19.59
N TYR A 98 -2.68 23.13 18.86
CA TYR A 98 -1.61 23.23 17.87
C TYR A 98 -2.17 23.01 16.46
N GLU A 99 -1.69 23.75 15.48
CA GLU A 99 -2.05 23.63 14.06
C GLU A 99 -0.80 23.66 13.17
N PRO A 100 -0.76 22.77 12.18
CA PRO A 100 -1.69 21.68 11.88
C PRO A 100 -1.47 20.44 12.78
N PRO A 101 -2.37 19.43 12.78
CA PRO A 101 -2.19 18.21 13.59
C PRO A 101 -1.16 17.22 13.02
N ASP A 102 -1.07 17.08 11.69
CA ASP A 102 -0.21 16.12 10.95
C ASP A 102 -0.37 14.68 11.48
N PRO A 103 -1.57 14.09 11.34
CA PRO A 103 -1.84 12.80 11.93
C PRO A 103 -1.17 11.66 11.19
N ASP A 104 -0.62 10.70 11.93
CA ASP A 104 0.00 9.48 11.42
C ASP A 104 -0.40 8.30 12.32
N ILE A 105 -0.59 7.08 11.78
CA ILE A 105 -0.99 5.91 12.56
C ILE A 105 -0.11 4.69 12.33
N ALA A 106 0.01 3.87 13.36
CA ALA A 106 0.57 2.53 13.31
C ALA A 106 -0.47 1.51 13.75
N VAL A 107 -0.63 0.44 12.99
CA VAL A 107 -1.61 -0.62 13.26
C VAL A 107 -0.91 -1.92 13.60
N GLY A 108 -1.03 -2.34 14.85
CA GLY A 108 -0.57 -3.64 15.35
C GLY A 108 -1.70 -4.68 15.35
N PRO A 109 -1.45 -5.89 15.88
CA PRO A 109 -2.46 -6.95 15.93
C PRO A 109 -3.72 -6.57 16.69
N ASN A 110 -3.58 -5.87 17.82
CA ASN A 110 -4.68 -5.56 18.74
C ASN A 110 -4.83 -4.06 19.04
N HIS A 111 -3.84 -3.25 18.68
CA HIS A 111 -3.74 -1.85 19.06
C HIS A 111 -3.45 -0.97 17.87
N ILE A 112 -3.82 0.31 18.00
CA ILE A 112 -3.47 1.39 17.10
C ILE A 112 -2.71 2.43 17.93
N VAL A 113 -1.61 2.94 17.39
CA VAL A 113 -0.89 4.09 17.90
C VAL A 113 -1.12 5.24 16.94
N GLU A 114 -1.62 6.37 17.44
CA GLU A 114 -1.77 7.61 16.70
C GLU A 114 -0.78 8.65 17.22
N GLY A 115 -0.11 9.34 16.31
CA GLY A 115 0.70 10.52 16.60
C GLY A 115 0.09 11.75 15.96
N VAL A 116 0.08 12.88 16.70
CA VAL A 116 -0.10 14.23 16.17
C VAL A 116 1.02 15.11 16.67
N ASN A 117 1.19 16.30 16.13
CA ASN A 117 2.32 17.19 16.44
C ASN A 117 2.63 17.38 17.94
N THR A 118 1.65 17.20 18.80
CA THR A 118 1.81 17.42 20.24
C THR A 118 1.48 16.22 21.12
N ASN A 119 0.79 15.21 20.59
CA ASN A 119 0.28 14.10 21.38
C ASN A 119 0.51 12.74 20.73
N ILE A 120 0.60 11.73 21.58
CA ILE A 120 0.60 10.30 21.20
C ILE A 120 -0.55 9.64 21.94
N ALA A 121 -1.36 8.85 21.22
CA ALA A 121 -2.46 8.08 21.81
C ALA A 121 -2.43 6.62 21.37
N PHE A 122 -2.90 5.73 22.25
CA PHE A 122 -3.08 4.30 21.96
C PHE A 122 -4.56 3.94 22.05
N PHE A 123 -5.03 3.15 21.10
CA PHE A 123 -6.40 2.67 21.04
C PHE A 123 -6.42 1.15 20.86
N ASN A 124 -7.50 0.51 21.30
CA ASN A 124 -7.81 -0.81 20.76
C ASN A 124 -8.50 -0.67 19.39
N LYS A 125 -8.66 -1.76 18.64
CA LYS A 125 -9.27 -1.73 17.31
C LYS A 125 -10.78 -1.44 17.30
N THR A 126 -11.43 -1.34 18.45
CA THR A 126 -12.83 -0.92 18.59
C THR A 126 -12.97 0.57 18.92
N GLY A 127 -11.86 1.30 19.02
CA GLY A 127 -11.84 2.75 19.27
C GLY A 127 -11.79 3.15 20.74
N THR A 128 -11.63 2.22 21.68
CA THR A 128 -11.39 2.58 23.08
C THR A 128 -9.99 3.16 23.23
N LYS A 129 -9.92 4.41 23.70
CA LYS A 129 -8.63 5.06 24.01
C LYS A 129 -8.05 4.47 25.30
N LEU A 130 -6.86 3.91 25.22
CA LEU A 130 -6.15 3.26 26.32
C LEU A 130 -5.09 4.17 26.95
N PHE A 131 -4.56 5.11 26.17
CA PHE A 131 -3.49 5.99 26.58
C PHE A 131 -3.52 7.27 25.73
N GLU A 132 -3.23 8.43 26.33
CA GLU A 132 -2.89 9.65 25.61
C GLU A 132 -1.97 10.50 26.51
N GLN A 133 -0.86 10.94 25.95
CA GLN A 133 0.09 11.86 26.59
C GLN A 133 0.62 12.87 25.59
N THR A 134 1.16 13.99 26.09
CA THR A 134 1.93 14.88 25.23
C THR A 134 3.22 14.19 24.77
N THR A 135 3.70 14.54 23.58
CA THR A 135 5.01 14.08 23.10
C THR A 135 6.14 14.48 24.07
N GLN A 136 6.02 15.67 24.67
CA GLN A 136 6.94 16.17 25.70
C GLN A 136 7.02 15.23 26.92
N ASP A 137 5.88 14.77 27.43
CA ASP A 137 5.85 13.89 28.60
C ASP A 137 6.29 12.46 28.22
N PHE A 138 5.87 11.97 27.03
CA PHE A 138 6.29 10.65 26.56
C PHE A 138 7.80 10.53 26.39
N PHE A 139 8.47 11.54 25.84
CA PHE A 139 9.90 11.54 25.63
C PHE A 139 10.70 12.20 26.78
N GLN A 140 10.06 12.59 27.87
CA GLN A 140 10.70 13.25 29.02
C GLN A 140 11.98 12.55 29.54
N PRO A 141 12.06 11.19 29.60
CA PRO A 141 13.27 10.51 30.08
C PRO A 141 14.55 10.79 29.28
N ILE A 142 14.42 11.28 28.05
CA ILE A 142 15.56 11.64 27.19
C ILE A 142 15.67 13.16 26.96
N SER A 143 14.96 13.96 27.76
CA SER A 143 15.01 15.43 27.77
C SER A 143 14.84 16.05 26.38
N PRO A 144 13.63 15.96 25.79
CA PRO A 144 13.35 16.57 24.50
C PRO A 144 13.37 18.11 24.60
N GLU A 145 13.59 18.79 23.46
CA GLU A 145 13.38 20.22 23.37
C GLU A 145 11.87 20.56 23.48
N GLN A 146 11.54 21.83 23.76
CA GLN A 146 10.14 22.22 23.96
C GLN A 146 9.33 22.21 22.66
N PHE A 147 9.97 22.46 21.51
CA PHE A 147 9.31 22.40 20.23
C PHE A 147 9.49 21.00 19.61
N GLN A 148 8.38 20.34 19.39
CA GLN A 148 8.31 19.02 18.75
C GLN A 148 7.28 19.06 17.63
N SER A 149 7.57 18.40 16.52
CA SER A 149 6.69 18.37 15.35
C SER A 149 6.91 17.13 14.50
N ASP A 150 6.04 16.96 13.51
CA ASP A 150 6.11 15.98 12.43
C ASP A 150 6.23 14.54 12.95
N PRO A 151 5.21 14.05 13.68
CA PRO A 151 5.19 12.67 14.14
C PRO A 151 5.09 11.72 12.96
N LYS A 152 5.88 10.64 13.02
CA LYS A 152 5.73 9.47 12.18
C LYS A 152 5.66 8.25 13.05
N VAL A 153 4.63 7.43 12.85
CA VAL A 153 4.45 6.20 13.60
C VAL A 153 4.30 5.03 12.64
N LEU A 154 4.83 3.87 13.00
CA LEU A 154 4.65 2.65 12.23
C LEU A 154 4.63 1.41 13.12
N TYR A 155 4.05 0.34 12.62
CA TYR A 155 4.15 -0.98 13.20
C TYR A 155 5.02 -1.85 12.30
N ASP A 156 6.21 -2.21 12.79
CA ASP A 156 7.04 -3.23 12.13
C ASP A 156 6.38 -4.60 12.29
N GLN A 157 5.62 -5.00 11.29
CA GLN A 157 4.91 -6.29 11.32
C GLN A 157 5.85 -7.51 11.26
N ILE A 158 7.10 -7.32 10.83
CA ILE A 158 8.11 -8.37 10.76
C ILE A 158 8.66 -8.67 12.17
N SER A 159 9.05 -7.62 12.90
CA SER A 159 9.62 -7.73 14.26
C SER A 159 8.60 -7.49 15.36
N LYS A 160 7.35 -7.16 15.02
CA LYS A 160 6.21 -6.95 15.93
C LYS A 160 6.50 -5.87 16.97
N ARG A 161 6.83 -4.65 16.50
CA ARG A 161 7.14 -3.47 17.32
C ARG A 161 6.43 -2.25 16.79
N PHE A 162 5.90 -1.42 17.69
CA PHE A 162 5.53 -0.06 17.38
C PHE A 162 6.77 0.83 17.44
N ILE A 163 6.87 1.77 16.51
CA ILE A 163 7.95 2.74 16.46
C ILE A 163 7.33 4.12 16.26
N VAL A 164 7.81 5.08 17.03
CA VAL A 164 7.43 6.50 16.95
C VAL A 164 8.69 7.29 16.66
N VAL A 165 8.63 8.20 15.70
CA VAL A 165 9.66 9.20 15.42
C VAL A 165 9.01 10.57 15.47
N ILE A 166 9.66 11.52 16.13
CA ILE A 166 9.22 12.92 16.14
C ILE A 166 10.45 13.84 16.13
N LEU A 167 10.34 15.00 15.53
CA LEU A 167 11.37 16.03 15.58
C LEU A 167 11.39 16.73 16.94
N SER A 168 12.57 17.07 17.43
CA SER A 168 12.78 17.85 18.65
C SER A 168 13.76 18.97 18.33
N LEU A 169 13.30 20.20 18.36
CA LEU A 169 13.96 21.33 17.75
C LEU A 169 14.17 22.49 18.71
N LYS A 170 15.33 23.13 18.59
CA LYS A 170 15.62 24.46 19.14
C LYS A 170 16.25 25.30 18.04
N LEU A 171 15.43 26.10 17.36
CA LEU A 171 15.85 26.89 16.20
C LEU A 171 16.43 28.22 16.66
N GLN A 172 17.76 28.32 16.67
CA GLN A 172 18.49 29.54 17.07
C GLN A 172 19.86 29.63 16.39
N ALA A 173 20.39 30.85 16.24
CA ALA A 173 21.65 31.12 15.55
C ALA A 173 22.88 30.49 16.23
N SER A 174 22.84 30.33 17.55
CA SER A 174 23.93 29.72 18.33
C SER A 174 23.36 28.70 19.30
N GLY A 175 23.94 27.50 19.31
CA GLY A 175 23.47 26.38 20.13
C GLY A 175 22.11 25.84 19.68
N GLY A 176 21.79 25.90 18.37
CA GLY A 176 20.64 25.26 17.77
C GLY A 176 20.70 23.76 17.95
N ILE A 177 19.53 23.12 18.09
CA ILE A 177 19.38 21.68 18.30
C ILE A 177 18.38 21.15 17.26
N SER A 178 18.71 20.01 16.67
CA SER A 178 17.81 19.24 15.83
C SER A 178 18.08 17.76 16.08
N ASP A 179 17.06 17.07 16.60
CA ASP A 179 17.14 15.66 16.98
C ASP A 179 15.93 14.88 16.44
N PHE A 180 16.12 13.61 16.16
CA PHE A 180 15.05 12.63 16.15
C PHE A 180 14.87 12.07 17.56
N LEU A 181 13.65 12.14 18.09
CA LEU A 181 13.22 11.34 19.20
C LEU A 181 12.64 10.04 18.63
N ILE A 182 13.23 8.92 18.98
CA ILE A 182 12.80 7.60 18.47
C ILE A 182 12.33 6.77 19.66
N GLY A 183 11.09 6.30 19.65
CA GLY A 183 10.55 5.36 20.61
C GLY A 183 10.30 4.02 19.93
N VAL A 184 10.76 2.91 20.55
CA VAL A 184 10.53 1.53 20.06
C VAL A 184 9.87 0.72 21.18
N SER A 185 8.66 0.20 20.95
CA SER A 185 8.00 -0.67 21.94
C SER A 185 8.74 -1.99 22.11
N ASN A 186 8.77 -2.53 23.33
CA ASN A 186 9.42 -3.81 23.58
C ASN A 186 8.58 -5.02 23.17
N THR A 187 7.27 -4.82 22.93
CA THR A 187 6.31 -5.86 22.56
C THR A 187 5.32 -5.33 21.51
N PRO A 188 4.46 -6.16 20.91
CA PRO A 188 3.36 -5.69 20.06
C PRO A 188 2.21 -5.00 20.85
N ASP A 189 2.34 -4.88 22.17
CA ASP A 189 1.45 -4.10 23.04
C ASP A 189 2.11 -2.75 23.36
N PRO A 190 1.58 -1.61 22.89
CA PRO A 190 2.16 -0.28 23.13
C PRO A 190 1.97 0.20 24.57
N THR A 191 1.08 -0.41 25.36
CA THR A 191 0.81 -0.03 26.76
C THR A 191 1.87 -0.59 27.73
N GLY A 192 2.93 -1.22 27.21
CA GLY A 192 4.04 -1.78 27.95
C GLY A 192 5.23 -0.82 28.03
N THR A 193 6.43 -1.38 27.93
CA THR A 193 7.69 -0.63 27.99
C THR A 193 8.21 -0.27 26.58
N TRP A 194 8.92 0.85 26.50
CA TRP A 194 9.55 1.37 25.32
C TRP A 194 11.04 1.64 25.54
N LYS A 195 11.82 1.60 24.48
CA LYS A 195 13.19 2.14 24.42
C LYS A 195 13.14 3.47 23.69
N LEU A 196 13.66 4.52 24.32
CA LEU A 196 13.70 5.88 23.78
C LEU A 196 15.13 6.27 23.43
N PHE A 197 15.29 6.93 22.28
CA PHE A 197 16.58 7.41 21.78
C PHE A 197 16.45 8.87 21.35
N LYS A 198 17.46 9.69 21.66
CA LYS A 198 17.62 11.06 21.15
C LYS A 198 18.81 11.07 20.20
N VAL A 199 18.56 11.14 18.90
CA VAL A 199 19.58 11.03 17.84
C VAL A 199 19.73 12.34 17.13
N SER A 200 20.89 12.98 17.23
CA SER A 200 21.15 14.25 16.55
C SER A 200 21.12 14.09 15.02
N ASN A 201 20.31 14.90 14.39
CA ASN A 201 20.22 15.01 12.93
C ASN A 201 20.74 16.38 12.43
N LEU A 202 21.26 17.21 13.34
CA LEU A 202 21.91 18.47 13.00
C LEU A 202 23.12 18.21 12.10
N GLN A 203 23.30 19.04 11.08
CA GLN A 203 24.39 18.93 10.13
C GLN A 203 25.06 20.28 9.91
N THR A 204 26.39 20.31 9.95
CA THR A 204 27.17 21.49 9.56
C THR A 204 27.92 21.21 8.27
N VAL A 205 27.79 22.11 7.28
CA VAL A 205 28.48 22.06 5.99
C VAL A 205 29.10 23.44 5.75
N GLY A 206 30.43 23.49 5.77
CA GLY A 206 31.13 24.77 5.74
C GLY A 206 30.78 25.66 6.93
N ALA A 207 30.30 26.86 6.66
CA ALA A 207 29.87 27.84 7.69
C ALA A 207 28.38 27.71 8.06
N ASN A 208 27.63 26.89 7.36
CA ASN A 208 26.18 26.78 7.56
C ASN A 208 25.82 25.53 8.36
N THR A 209 24.81 25.66 9.21
CA THR A 209 24.22 24.57 9.99
C THR A 209 22.77 24.36 9.56
N TYR A 210 22.37 23.10 9.43
CA TYR A 210 21.06 22.69 8.91
C TYR A 210 20.35 21.80 9.91
N TRP A 211 19.03 21.95 9.97
CA TRP A 211 18.11 21.15 10.77
C TRP A 211 17.17 20.36 9.87
N VAL A 212 16.61 19.27 10.40
CA VAL A 212 15.70 18.37 9.65
C VAL A 212 14.26 18.81 9.82
N ASP A 213 13.53 18.81 8.72
CA ASP A 213 12.08 18.99 8.64
C ASP A 213 11.42 17.95 7.75
N TYR A 214 10.12 17.69 7.96
CA TYR A 214 9.30 16.81 7.15
C TYR A 214 9.88 15.39 6.98
N PRO A 215 9.93 14.56 8.02
CA PRO A 215 10.56 13.25 7.96
C PRO A 215 9.78 12.27 7.10
N GLY A 216 10.51 11.52 6.25
CA GLY A 216 10.06 10.26 5.66
C GLY A 216 10.49 9.10 6.56
N PHE A 217 9.65 8.08 6.74
CA PHE A 217 9.91 7.01 7.68
C PHE A 217 9.44 5.65 7.17
N GLY A 218 10.33 4.66 7.18
CA GLY A 218 10.00 3.32 6.72
C GLY A 218 11.03 2.27 7.15
N TYR A 219 10.75 1.02 6.82
CA TYR A 219 11.55 -0.11 7.26
C TYR A 219 11.57 -1.26 6.24
N SER A 220 12.54 -2.17 6.43
CA SER A 220 12.55 -3.52 5.86
C SER A 220 12.80 -4.55 6.98
N LYS A 221 13.07 -5.80 6.61
CA LYS A 221 13.41 -6.82 7.61
C LYS A 221 14.69 -6.49 8.40
N ASP A 222 15.64 -5.77 7.80
CA ASP A 222 17.00 -5.59 8.35
C ASP A 222 17.31 -4.16 8.82
N MET A 223 16.55 -3.17 8.36
CA MET A 223 16.86 -1.77 8.64
C MET A 223 15.62 -0.91 8.87
N LEU A 224 15.85 0.20 9.54
CA LEU A 224 14.96 1.33 9.68
C LEU A 224 15.59 2.53 8.99
N CYS A 225 14.84 3.28 8.21
CA CYS A 225 15.32 4.48 7.54
C CYS A 225 14.44 5.68 7.87
N ILE A 226 15.08 6.82 8.13
CA ILE A 226 14.45 8.12 8.32
C ILE A 226 15.09 9.07 7.33
N THR A 227 14.29 9.90 6.66
CA THR A 227 14.78 11.01 5.83
C THR A 227 14.28 12.34 6.39
N GLY A 228 14.79 13.42 5.85
CA GLY A 228 14.22 14.74 6.08
C GLY A 228 14.91 15.80 5.24
N ASN A 229 14.21 16.89 5.04
CA ASN A 229 14.66 18.09 4.35
C ASN A 229 15.63 18.87 5.25
N MET A 230 16.75 19.31 4.69
CA MET A 230 17.79 20.02 5.44
C MET A 230 17.67 21.53 5.25
N PHE A 231 16.97 22.20 6.17
CA PHE A 231 16.79 23.66 6.19
C PHE A 231 17.87 24.36 7.01
N ALA A 232 18.21 25.57 6.59
CA ALA A 232 19.22 26.35 7.31
C ALA A 232 18.73 26.75 8.71
N MET A 233 19.59 26.57 9.73
CA MET A 233 19.38 27.15 11.05
C MET A 233 19.36 28.68 10.97
N PRO A 234 18.69 29.41 11.89
CA PRO A 234 18.82 30.87 12.01
C PRO A 234 20.30 31.30 12.04
N GLY A 235 20.67 32.27 11.21
CA GLY A 235 22.06 32.67 11.01
C GLY A 235 22.85 31.88 9.97
N SER A 236 22.30 30.81 9.44
CA SER A 236 22.78 30.07 8.26
C SER A 236 21.88 30.37 7.05
N SER A 237 22.27 29.93 5.87
CA SER A 237 21.52 30.17 4.63
C SER A 237 21.46 28.93 3.74
N GLY A 238 20.46 28.92 2.83
CA GLY A 238 20.26 27.93 1.82
C GLY A 238 19.48 26.71 2.28
N PHE A 239 19.29 25.80 1.35
CA PHE A 239 18.70 24.49 1.52
C PHE A 239 19.75 23.43 1.15
N ASN A 240 19.87 22.35 1.91
CA ASN A 240 20.92 21.34 1.71
C ASN A 240 20.35 19.97 1.31
N GLY A 241 19.24 19.97 0.58
CA GLY A 241 18.64 18.74 0.04
C GLY A 241 18.02 17.86 1.11
N VAL A 242 18.01 16.55 0.84
CA VAL A 242 17.53 15.50 1.74
C VAL A 242 18.70 14.79 2.41
N GLN A 243 18.57 14.49 3.68
CA GLN A 243 19.44 13.57 4.40
C GLN A 243 18.70 12.29 4.75
N LEU A 244 19.37 11.14 4.51
CA LEU A 244 18.88 9.81 4.90
C LEU A 244 19.73 9.27 6.05
N PHE A 245 19.04 8.74 7.05
CA PHE A 245 19.59 8.08 8.23
C PHE A 245 19.15 6.61 8.21
N ALA A 246 20.08 5.69 8.03
CA ALA A 246 19.83 4.25 8.05
C ALA A 246 20.34 3.63 9.34
N PHE A 247 19.49 2.85 10.01
CA PHE A 247 19.78 2.18 11.26
C PHE A 247 19.74 0.66 11.08
N ASP A 248 20.68 -0.04 11.70
CA ASP A 248 20.57 -1.48 11.90
C ASP A 248 19.40 -1.78 12.83
N LYS A 249 18.39 -2.47 12.34
CA LYS A 249 17.16 -2.73 13.09
C LYS A 249 17.40 -3.64 14.29
N ALA A 250 18.28 -4.63 14.17
CA ALA A 250 18.61 -5.54 15.27
C ALA A 250 19.32 -4.80 16.40
N ALA A 251 20.30 -3.93 16.09
CA ALA A 251 21.00 -3.11 17.06
C ALA A 251 20.07 -2.11 17.75
N LEU A 252 19.19 -1.44 16.98
CA LEU A 252 18.21 -0.50 17.51
C LEU A 252 17.26 -1.19 18.51
N TYR A 253 16.75 -2.36 18.17
CA TYR A 253 15.85 -3.11 19.05
C TYR A 253 16.58 -3.72 20.27
N ALA A 254 17.87 -3.99 20.16
CA ALA A 254 18.73 -4.35 21.29
C ALA A 254 18.99 -3.17 22.23
N GLY A 255 18.83 -1.92 21.77
CA GLY A 255 18.96 -0.72 22.58
C GLY A 255 20.11 0.21 22.17
N THR A 256 20.62 0.10 20.94
CA THR A 256 21.66 0.98 20.41
C THR A 256 21.26 1.57 19.07
N ALA A 257 21.08 2.90 19.01
CA ALA A 257 20.81 3.63 17.78
C ALA A 257 22.12 4.21 17.21
N THR A 258 22.54 3.75 16.05
CA THR A 258 23.72 4.27 15.33
C THR A 258 23.33 4.65 13.91
N PRO A 259 23.20 5.95 13.58
CA PRO A 259 22.78 6.37 12.24
C PRO A 259 23.93 6.27 11.24
N ASN A 260 23.68 5.65 10.10
CA ASN A 260 24.51 5.76 8.90
C ASN A 260 23.87 6.82 8.00
N LYS A 261 24.63 7.87 7.68
CA LYS A 261 24.13 9.09 7.04
C LYS A 261 24.50 9.17 5.56
N PHE A 262 23.53 9.61 4.74
CA PHE A 262 23.70 9.83 3.30
C PHE A 262 23.07 11.18 2.93
N SER A 263 23.72 11.97 2.06
CA SER A 263 23.22 13.26 1.60
C SER A 263 22.80 13.19 0.14
N MET A 264 21.65 13.75 -0.16
CA MET A 264 21.09 13.91 -1.50
C MET A 264 20.79 15.41 -1.71
N PRO A 265 21.80 16.19 -2.11
CA PRO A 265 21.75 17.67 -2.10
C PRO A 265 20.70 18.24 -3.08
N ASN A 266 20.27 17.49 -4.06
CA ASN A 266 19.25 17.89 -5.04
C ASN A 266 17.86 17.33 -4.74
N GLY A 267 17.71 16.52 -3.67
CA GLY A 267 16.45 15.92 -3.28
C GLY A 267 15.55 16.90 -2.53
N PHE A 268 14.25 16.64 -2.56
CA PHE A 268 13.26 17.32 -1.74
C PHE A 268 12.13 16.36 -1.36
N THR A 269 11.94 16.18 -0.05
CA THR A 269 10.85 15.38 0.54
C THR A 269 10.79 13.93 0.00
N MET A 270 11.87 13.17 0.27
CA MET A 270 11.87 11.75 0.01
C MET A 270 11.03 11.00 1.06
N GLN A 271 9.99 10.31 0.63
CA GLN A 271 9.23 9.40 1.48
C GLN A 271 9.80 7.99 1.41
N ILE A 272 10.02 7.40 2.59
CA ILE A 272 10.56 6.04 2.72
C ILE A 272 9.40 5.05 2.77
N ALA A 273 9.48 4.01 1.95
CA ALA A 273 8.46 2.98 1.89
C ALA A 273 8.46 2.09 3.16
N LYS A 274 7.26 1.87 3.69
CA LYS A 274 6.98 0.81 4.65
C LYS A 274 7.01 -0.52 3.89
N THR A 275 8.03 -1.37 4.13
CA THR A 275 8.17 -2.65 3.43
C THR A 275 7.38 -3.72 4.16
N LEU A 276 6.27 -4.15 3.57
CA LEU A 276 5.27 -5.00 4.22
C LEU A 276 5.57 -6.50 4.08
N ASP A 277 6.48 -6.90 3.21
CA ASP A 277 6.91 -8.30 3.08
C ASP A 277 8.23 -8.57 3.80
N ALA A 278 8.35 -9.76 4.40
CA ALA A 278 9.54 -10.17 5.15
C ALA A 278 10.68 -10.69 4.27
N THR A 279 10.51 -10.71 2.96
CA THR A 279 11.47 -11.35 2.04
C THR A 279 12.60 -10.44 1.64
N THR A 280 12.34 -9.13 1.52
CA THR A 280 13.35 -8.17 1.11
C THR A 280 14.05 -7.46 2.28
N GLY A 281 15.37 -7.32 2.20
CA GLY A 281 16.17 -6.44 3.07
C GLY A 281 16.42 -5.06 2.46
N ILE A 282 15.66 -4.67 1.41
CA ILE A 282 15.80 -3.38 0.73
C ILE A 282 14.70 -2.45 1.26
N VAL A 283 15.07 -1.21 1.54
CA VAL A 283 14.14 -0.10 1.77
C VAL A 283 14.10 0.77 0.53
N TYR A 284 12.92 1.13 0.09
CA TYR A 284 12.75 2.02 -1.05
C TYR A 284 12.36 3.42 -0.59
N GLY A 285 12.77 4.43 -1.36
CA GLY A 285 12.37 5.82 -1.21
C GLY A 285 11.79 6.35 -2.52
N VAL A 286 10.87 7.31 -2.42
CA VAL A 286 10.23 7.97 -3.57
C VAL A 286 10.24 9.47 -3.34
N GLU A 287 10.69 10.24 -4.32
CA GLU A 287 10.61 11.69 -4.34
C GLU A 287 10.34 12.20 -5.76
N ASN A 288 9.81 13.39 -5.89
CA ASN A 288 9.67 14.03 -7.20
C ASN A 288 11.05 14.49 -7.69
N GLU A 289 11.40 14.15 -8.91
CA GLU A 289 12.58 14.67 -9.59
C GLU A 289 12.22 15.86 -10.49
N SER A 290 11.11 15.75 -11.20
CA SER A 290 10.54 16.80 -12.05
C SER A 290 9.03 16.62 -12.17
N GLN A 291 8.35 17.50 -12.90
CA GLN A 291 6.93 17.35 -13.22
C GLN A 291 6.60 16.13 -14.11
N SER A 292 7.58 15.39 -14.58
CA SER A 292 7.40 14.19 -15.42
C SER A 292 8.25 13.00 -15.01
N SER A 293 8.96 13.08 -13.88
CA SER A 293 9.79 11.98 -13.38
C SER A 293 9.80 11.91 -11.86
N MET A 294 9.90 10.67 -11.37
CA MET A 294 10.13 10.34 -9.97
C MET A 294 11.53 9.79 -9.81
N LEU A 295 12.21 10.18 -8.74
CA LEU A 295 13.48 9.58 -8.34
C LEU A 295 13.18 8.48 -7.32
N LEU A 296 13.50 7.25 -7.68
CA LEU A 296 13.44 6.11 -6.78
C LEU A 296 14.79 5.89 -6.12
N THR A 297 14.79 5.67 -4.82
CA THR A 297 15.97 5.37 -4.02
C THR A 297 15.84 3.95 -3.45
N ALA A 298 16.92 3.19 -3.48
CA ALA A 298 17.02 1.89 -2.80
C ALA A 298 18.16 1.93 -1.78
N VAL A 299 17.84 1.58 -0.54
CA VAL A 299 18.81 1.40 0.53
C VAL A 299 18.99 -0.09 0.78
N LYS A 300 20.22 -0.55 0.71
CA LYS A 300 20.60 -1.96 0.91
C LYS A 300 21.62 -2.09 2.04
N LYS A 301 21.43 -3.10 2.89
CA LYS A 301 22.38 -3.48 3.93
C LYS A 301 23.12 -4.77 3.50
N THR A 302 24.44 -4.78 3.61
CA THR A 302 25.29 -5.96 3.35
C THR A 302 26.29 -6.07 4.49
N GLY A 303 26.11 -7.07 5.36
CA GLY A 303 26.84 -7.13 6.63
C GLY A 303 26.50 -5.91 7.50
N SER A 304 27.52 -5.14 7.89
CA SER A 304 27.36 -3.88 8.62
C SER A 304 27.31 -2.63 7.73
N ALA A 305 27.57 -2.78 6.41
CA ALA A 305 27.62 -1.67 5.49
C ALA A 305 26.26 -1.38 4.87
N PHE A 306 25.96 -0.09 4.68
CA PHE A 306 24.80 0.40 3.94
C PHE A 306 25.23 1.01 2.61
N SER A 307 24.41 0.84 1.60
CA SER A 307 24.58 1.47 0.29
C SER A 307 23.27 2.05 -0.20
N VAL A 308 23.33 3.16 -0.92
CA VAL A 308 22.17 3.88 -1.47
C VAL A 308 22.37 4.04 -2.97
N ILE A 309 21.36 3.66 -3.74
CA ILE A 309 21.35 3.71 -5.20
C ILE A 309 20.07 4.44 -5.62
N GLN A 310 20.17 5.33 -6.60
CA GLN A 310 19.05 6.08 -7.14
C GLN A 310 18.86 5.84 -8.62
N THR A 311 17.61 5.93 -9.08
CA THR A 311 17.26 5.84 -10.51
C THR A 311 15.98 6.64 -10.79
N SER A 312 15.93 7.26 -11.97
CA SER A 312 14.77 8.03 -12.43
C SER A 312 13.75 7.13 -13.13
N VAL A 313 12.45 7.41 -12.93
CA VAL A 313 11.34 6.76 -13.63
C VAL A 313 10.40 7.81 -14.18
N THR A 314 10.15 7.77 -15.49
CA THR A 314 9.21 8.68 -16.15
C THR A 314 7.77 8.39 -15.70
N VAL A 315 7.03 9.46 -15.37
CA VAL A 315 5.61 9.43 -14.98
C VAL A 315 4.80 10.41 -15.83
N PRO A 316 3.45 10.28 -15.91
CA PRO A 316 2.62 11.28 -16.57
C PRO A 316 2.82 12.66 -15.97
N ASN A 317 2.90 13.68 -16.81
CA ASN A 317 3.05 15.07 -16.39
C ASN A 317 2.01 15.47 -15.34
N TRP A 318 2.41 16.28 -14.41
CA TRP A 318 1.54 16.89 -13.41
C TRP A 318 1.83 18.40 -13.33
N GLU A 319 0.86 19.14 -12.78
CA GLU A 319 0.94 20.58 -12.62
C GLU A 319 0.80 20.95 -11.14
N TYR A 320 1.37 22.08 -10.76
CA TYR A 320 1.21 22.63 -9.41
C TYR A 320 -0.25 23.00 -9.17
N ASP A 321 -0.78 22.58 -8.02
CA ASP A 321 -2.07 23.10 -7.58
C ASP A 321 -1.95 24.55 -7.09
N GLN A 322 -3.09 25.18 -6.84
CA GLN A 322 -3.12 26.57 -6.38
C GLN A 322 -2.64 26.77 -4.93
N GLY A 323 -2.29 25.68 -4.22
CA GLY A 323 -1.78 25.68 -2.85
C GLY A 323 -2.84 25.82 -1.76
N PHE A 324 -4.12 25.75 -2.11
CA PHE A 324 -5.23 25.82 -1.13
C PHE A 324 -6.52 25.21 -1.67
N MET A 325 -7.43 24.88 -0.73
CA MET A 325 -8.83 24.54 -0.98
C MET A 325 -9.70 25.61 -0.35
N THR A 326 -10.68 26.18 -1.07
CA THR A 326 -11.61 27.16 -0.50
C THR A 326 -12.72 26.44 0.28
N GLY A 327 -12.76 26.63 1.58
CA GLY A 327 -13.73 26.08 2.51
C GLY A 327 -14.96 26.97 2.72
N PRO A 328 -15.90 26.53 3.59
CA PRO A 328 -17.07 27.32 3.96
C PRO A 328 -16.70 28.69 4.51
N GLY A 329 -17.47 29.72 4.12
CA GLY A 329 -17.18 31.11 4.50
C GLY A 329 -16.05 31.76 3.71
N GLY A 330 -15.51 31.12 2.68
CA GLY A 330 -14.41 31.63 1.85
C GLY A 330 -13.03 31.54 2.51
N VAL A 331 -12.88 30.68 3.49
CA VAL A 331 -11.58 30.42 4.15
C VAL A 331 -10.74 29.53 3.23
N ASP A 332 -9.57 30.02 2.83
CA ASP A 332 -8.61 29.22 2.06
C ASP A 332 -7.80 28.33 3.00
N VAL A 333 -7.91 27.01 2.81
CA VAL A 333 -7.23 25.97 3.58
C VAL A 333 -6.00 25.52 2.79
N GLN A 334 -4.82 25.70 3.34
CA GLN A 334 -3.55 25.39 2.66
C GLN A 334 -3.40 23.91 2.36
N THR A 335 -2.79 23.57 1.20
CA THR A 335 -2.57 22.20 0.72
C THR A 335 -1.08 21.85 0.53
N ASN A 336 -0.17 22.68 1.01
CA ASN A 336 1.27 22.56 0.78
C ASN A 336 1.67 22.66 -0.70
N ASP A 337 2.80 22.06 -1.05
CA ASP A 337 3.30 21.87 -2.41
C ASP A 337 3.07 20.41 -2.86
N PRO A 338 3.33 20.06 -4.14
CA PRO A 338 3.11 18.71 -4.65
C PRO A 338 4.22 17.73 -4.24
N ARG A 339 4.73 17.78 -3.01
CA ARG A 339 5.69 16.81 -2.47
C ARG A 339 5.09 15.42 -2.36
N GLN A 340 5.93 14.36 -2.37
CA GLN A 340 5.47 13.02 -2.03
C GLN A 340 5.09 12.95 -0.55
N LEU A 341 3.96 12.31 -0.23
CA LEU A 341 3.38 12.31 1.12
C LEU A 341 3.58 10.99 1.85
N ILE A 342 3.61 9.89 1.12
CA ILE A 342 3.74 8.54 1.64
C ILE A 342 4.33 7.59 0.59
N ALA A 343 4.97 6.52 1.06
CA ALA A 343 5.33 5.38 0.23
C ALA A 343 5.15 4.07 0.99
N SER A 344 4.72 3.02 0.28
CA SER A 344 4.64 1.64 0.80
C SER A 344 5.13 0.66 -0.26
N SER A 345 5.64 -0.50 0.17
CA SER A 345 6.09 -1.52 -0.76
C SER A 345 5.68 -2.93 -0.35
N TRP A 346 5.31 -3.74 -1.33
CA TRP A 346 4.99 -5.15 -1.16
C TRP A 346 5.38 -5.94 -2.41
N ASN A 347 6.16 -7.01 -2.22
CA ASN A 347 6.50 -7.98 -3.27
C ASN A 347 6.97 -7.34 -4.59
N GLY A 348 7.97 -6.47 -4.49
CA GLY A 348 8.56 -5.76 -5.66
C GLY A 348 7.67 -4.67 -6.26
N ARG A 349 6.65 -4.21 -5.55
CA ARG A 349 5.77 -3.10 -5.92
C ARG A 349 6.01 -1.95 -4.95
N ILE A 350 6.03 -0.73 -5.46
CA ILE A 350 6.12 0.50 -4.66
C ILE A 350 4.93 1.36 -5.02
N VAL A 351 4.21 1.86 -4.03
CA VAL A 351 3.11 2.81 -4.22
C VAL A 351 3.41 4.12 -3.51
N SER A 352 2.98 5.23 -4.11
CA SER A 352 3.17 6.57 -3.55
C SER A 352 2.08 7.51 -4.05
N SER A 353 1.86 8.64 -3.34
CA SER A 353 0.86 9.64 -3.69
C SER A 353 1.25 11.04 -3.28
N HIS A 354 0.67 12.03 -3.98
CA HIS A 354 0.83 13.45 -3.70
C HIS A 354 -0.36 14.28 -4.22
N SER A 355 -0.44 15.54 -3.81
CA SER A 355 -1.41 16.51 -4.35
C SER A 355 -0.86 17.17 -5.60
N VAL A 356 -1.73 17.41 -6.60
CA VAL A 356 -1.39 18.10 -7.86
C VAL A 356 -2.59 18.89 -8.34
N ALA A 357 -2.45 19.76 -9.34
CA ALA A 357 -3.60 20.41 -9.97
C ALA A 357 -4.49 19.40 -10.73
N VAL A 358 -5.78 19.69 -10.80
CA VAL A 358 -6.73 18.95 -11.69
C VAL A 358 -6.22 18.96 -13.14
N SER A 359 -5.75 20.12 -13.61
CA SER A 359 -5.12 20.31 -14.93
C SER A 359 -4.37 21.64 -14.98
N SER A 360 -3.68 21.92 -16.08
CA SER A 360 -3.02 23.22 -16.31
C SER A 360 -3.98 24.42 -16.36
N SER A 361 -5.27 24.19 -16.59
CA SER A 361 -6.32 25.23 -16.61
C SER A 361 -7.21 25.22 -15.36
N ASP A 362 -7.07 24.23 -14.49
CA ASP A 362 -7.82 24.08 -13.23
C ASP A 362 -6.85 23.76 -12.10
N GLY A 363 -6.44 24.79 -11.38
CA GLY A 363 -5.47 24.68 -10.30
C GLY A 363 -6.00 24.06 -9.01
N ARG A 364 -7.26 23.62 -8.93
CA ARG A 364 -7.78 22.97 -7.74
C ARG A 364 -6.98 21.70 -7.41
N PRO A 365 -6.68 21.43 -6.12
CA PRO A 365 -5.92 20.24 -5.74
C PRO A 365 -6.70 18.96 -6.04
N ALA A 366 -5.99 17.98 -6.58
CA ALA A 366 -6.44 16.64 -6.92
C ALA A 366 -5.49 15.59 -6.33
N ALA A 367 -5.99 14.40 -6.01
CA ALA A 367 -5.18 13.33 -5.46
C ALA A 367 -4.57 12.47 -6.58
N ARG A 368 -3.24 12.47 -6.69
CA ARG A 368 -2.46 11.70 -7.65
C ARG A 368 -1.79 10.53 -6.96
N TRP A 369 -1.67 9.38 -7.64
CA TRP A 369 -1.00 8.19 -7.14
C TRP A 369 -0.25 7.43 -8.23
N TYR A 370 0.73 6.62 -7.81
CA TYR A 370 1.60 5.82 -8.68
C TYR A 370 1.79 4.43 -8.10
N GLU A 371 2.01 3.45 -8.97
CA GLU A 371 2.53 2.14 -8.64
C GLU A 371 3.71 1.82 -9.57
N PHE A 372 4.86 1.53 -8.97
CA PHE A 372 6.07 1.12 -9.66
C PHE A 372 6.33 -0.37 -9.47
N ARG A 373 6.98 -1.00 -10.44
CA ARG A 373 7.56 -2.34 -10.35
C ARG A 373 9.06 -2.21 -10.21
N THR A 374 9.64 -2.86 -9.21
CA THR A 374 11.08 -2.83 -8.99
C THR A 374 11.85 -3.66 -10.02
N ASN A 375 11.24 -4.71 -10.59
CA ASN A 375 11.88 -5.62 -11.54
C ASN A 375 13.22 -6.17 -11.02
N ASN A 376 13.29 -6.48 -9.72
CA ASN A 376 14.47 -6.89 -8.96
C ASN A 376 15.54 -5.80 -8.76
N TRP A 377 15.28 -4.55 -9.15
CA TRP A 377 16.16 -3.43 -8.81
C TRP A 377 16.28 -3.27 -7.28
N PRO A 378 17.41 -2.93 -6.70
CA PRO A 378 18.71 -2.56 -7.30
C PRO A 378 19.67 -3.75 -7.51
N THR A 379 19.22 -4.98 -7.35
CA THR A 379 20.07 -6.16 -7.52
C THR A 379 20.30 -6.45 -9.00
N SER A 380 19.24 -6.33 -9.81
CA SER A 380 19.23 -6.46 -11.26
C SER A 380 17.99 -5.74 -11.82
N GLY A 381 17.90 -5.57 -13.12
CA GLY A 381 16.77 -4.92 -13.77
C GLY A 381 16.71 -3.41 -13.54
N THR A 382 15.60 -2.80 -13.99
CA THR A 382 15.33 -1.36 -13.89
C THR A 382 13.87 -1.19 -13.45
N PRO A 383 13.57 -0.33 -12.47
CA PRO A 383 12.19 -0.09 -12.07
C PRO A 383 11.42 0.63 -13.17
N THR A 384 10.12 0.38 -13.22
CA THR A 384 9.23 0.96 -14.22
C THR A 384 7.94 1.43 -13.57
N LEU A 385 7.31 2.47 -14.13
CA LEU A 385 5.93 2.80 -13.82
C LEU A 385 5.04 1.67 -14.34
N PHE A 386 4.26 1.07 -13.44
CA PHE A 386 3.27 0.06 -13.81
C PHE A 386 1.91 0.69 -14.11
N GLN A 387 1.48 1.64 -13.27
CA GLN A 387 0.25 2.40 -13.44
C GLN A 387 0.26 3.68 -12.61
N SER A 388 -0.60 4.60 -12.98
CA SER A 388 -0.87 5.83 -12.23
C SER A 388 -2.30 6.30 -12.48
N GLY A 389 -2.84 7.05 -11.54
CA GLY A 389 -4.17 7.63 -11.66
C GLY A 389 -4.31 8.94 -10.91
N GLN A 390 -5.37 9.66 -11.20
CA GLN A 390 -5.71 10.91 -10.54
C GLN A 390 -7.20 10.95 -10.22
N LEU A 391 -7.52 11.34 -8.99
CA LEU A 391 -8.87 11.59 -8.53
C LEU A 391 -9.11 13.09 -8.56
N ASN A 392 -9.95 13.54 -9.46
CA ASN A 392 -10.34 14.93 -9.55
C ASN A 392 -11.54 15.19 -8.63
N PRO A 393 -11.53 16.30 -7.86
CA PRO A 393 -12.64 16.66 -6.99
C PRO A 393 -13.87 17.11 -7.79
N PRO A 394 -15.08 17.02 -7.22
CA PRO A 394 -16.25 17.68 -7.76
C PRO A 394 -16.06 19.18 -7.91
N ALA A 395 -16.88 19.85 -8.72
CA ALA A 395 -16.84 21.30 -8.87
C ALA A 395 -16.94 22.00 -7.49
N GLY A 396 -16.14 23.05 -7.28
CA GLY A 396 -16.10 23.82 -6.02
C GLY A 396 -15.43 23.10 -4.85
N HIS A 397 -14.75 21.96 -5.08
CA HIS A 397 -14.01 21.21 -4.05
C HIS A 397 -12.55 21.01 -4.46
N GLY A 398 -11.70 20.69 -3.47
CA GLY A 398 -10.34 20.21 -3.63
C GLY A 398 -10.13 18.88 -2.90
N TYR A 399 -9.18 18.08 -3.37
CA TYR A 399 -8.67 16.86 -2.73
C TYR A 399 -7.19 17.04 -2.41
N ALA A 400 -6.81 16.92 -1.14
CA ALA A 400 -5.42 17.09 -0.71
C ALA A 400 -4.98 16.02 0.28
N PHE A 401 -3.68 15.94 0.52
CA PHE A 401 -3.03 15.02 1.46
C PHE A 401 -3.38 13.54 1.19
N PRO A 402 -3.28 13.05 -0.06
CA PRO A 402 -3.55 11.65 -0.34
C PRO A 402 -2.50 10.74 0.30
N ALA A 403 -2.97 9.69 0.97
CA ALA A 403 -2.15 8.59 1.46
C ALA A 403 -2.62 7.28 0.84
N ILE A 404 -1.69 6.42 0.42
CA ILE A 404 -1.97 5.17 -0.29
C ILE A 404 -1.17 4.00 0.28
N ASN A 405 -1.77 2.82 0.32
CA ASN A 405 -1.09 1.59 0.66
C ASN A 405 -1.54 0.43 -0.24
N ILE A 406 -0.83 -0.69 -0.20
CA ILE A 406 -1.03 -1.87 -1.03
C ILE A 406 -1.18 -3.12 -0.17
N ASP A 407 -2.19 -3.94 -0.45
CA ASP A 407 -2.40 -5.20 0.25
C ASP A 407 -1.64 -6.38 -0.39
N LYS A 408 -1.66 -7.54 0.27
CA LYS A 408 -1.00 -8.77 -0.21
C LYS A 408 -1.54 -9.29 -1.54
N LYS A 409 -2.77 -8.93 -1.92
CA LYS A 409 -3.41 -9.32 -3.18
C LYS A 409 -3.13 -8.31 -4.30
N GLY A 410 -2.53 -7.16 -3.95
CA GLY A 410 -2.23 -6.06 -4.86
C GLY A 410 -3.37 -5.08 -5.06
N ALA A 411 -4.38 -5.12 -4.19
CA ALA A 411 -5.36 -4.06 -4.10
C ALA A 411 -4.75 -2.82 -3.45
N LEU A 412 -5.23 -1.64 -3.82
CA LEU A 412 -4.76 -0.36 -3.29
C LEU A 412 -5.89 0.30 -2.50
N GLY A 413 -5.58 0.76 -1.29
CA GLY A 413 -6.45 1.60 -0.48
C GLY A 413 -5.87 3.00 -0.34
N MET A 414 -6.71 4.03 -0.43
CA MET A 414 -6.29 5.43 -0.35
C MET A 414 -7.24 6.22 0.54
N THR A 415 -6.69 7.16 1.31
CA THR A 415 -7.41 8.21 2.03
C THR A 415 -6.90 9.58 1.62
N PHE A 416 -7.73 10.62 1.74
CA PHE A 416 -7.36 12.01 1.45
C PHE A 416 -8.38 12.97 2.06
N SER A 417 -8.04 14.25 2.12
CA SER A 417 -8.94 15.31 2.55
C SER A 417 -9.82 15.81 1.40
N MET A 418 -11.06 16.18 1.70
CA MET A 418 -11.94 16.96 0.83
C MET A 418 -12.41 18.21 1.56
N VAL A 419 -12.23 19.37 0.93
CA VAL A 419 -12.78 20.66 1.40
C VAL A 419 -13.46 21.34 0.20
N GLY A 420 -14.56 22.04 0.46
CA GLY A 420 -15.27 22.82 -0.56
C GLY A 420 -16.03 23.99 0.02
N SER A 421 -16.44 24.95 -0.80
CA SER A 421 -17.06 26.21 -0.37
C SER A 421 -18.34 26.04 0.48
N SER A 422 -18.99 24.89 0.37
CA SER A 422 -20.15 24.49 1.18
C SER A 422 -19.92 23.21 1.99
N THR A 423 -18.70 22.67 1.96
CA THR A 423 -18.36 21.39 2.56
C THR A 423 -17.22 21.57 3.54
N PRO A 424 -17.47 21.43 4.85
CA PRO A 424 -16.39 21.40 5.84
C PRO A 424 -15.44 20.25 5.58
N GLY A 425 -14.22 20.36 6.08
CA GLY A 425 -13.18 19.35 5.87
C GLY A 425 -13.63 17.95 6.25
N LYS A 426 -13.47 17.02 5.31
CA LYS A 426 -13.83 15.60 5.45
C LYS A 426 -12.66 14.70 5.12
N VAL A 427 -12.62 13.56 5.79
CA VAL A 427 -11.77 12.44 5.41
C VAL A 427 -12.51 11.61 4.37
N MET A 428 -11.87 11.36 3.24
CA MET A 428 -12.38 10.55 2.15
C MET A 428 -11.59 9.25 2.03
N GLY A 429 -12.21 8.21 1.51
CA GLY A 429 -11.55 6.95 1.20
C GLY A 429 -11.96 6.40 -0.14
N THR A 430 -11.07 5.68 -0.77
CA THR A 430 -11.29 4.95 -2.01
C THR A 430 -10.32 3.78 -2.11
N GLY A 431 -10.46 2.98 -3.14
CA GLY A 431 -9.53 1.91 -3.43
C GLY A 431 -9.73 1.33 -4.81
N ARG A 432 -8.89 0.37 -5.15
CA ARG A 432 -9.02 -0.41 -6.38
C ARG A 432 -8.60 -1.85 -6.14
N LYS A 433 -9.22 -2.77 -6.87
CA LYS A 433 -8.80 -4.16 -6.92
C LYS A 433 -7.60 -4.31 -7.86
N ALA A 434 -6.79 -5.34 -7.64
CA ALA A 434 -5.67 -5.64 -8.54
C ALA A 434 -6.11 -5.88 -10.00
N VAL A 435 -7.35 -6.35 -10.20
CA VAL A 435 -7.95 -6.69 -11.50
C VAL A 435 -8.70 -5.53 -12.15
N ASP A 436 -8.90 -4.41 -11.47
CA ASP A 436 -9.54 -3.23 -12.07
C ASP A 436 -8.68 -2.69 -13.24
N PRO A 437 -9.27 -1.95 -14.19
CA PRO A 437 -8.52 -1.31 -15.26
C PRO A 437 -7.34 -0.50 -14.71
N LEU A 438 -6.18 -0.57 -15.37
CA LEU A 438 -4.97 0.10 -14.90
C LEU A 438 -5.21 1.61 -14.70
N GLY A 439 -4.71 2.13 -13.60
CA GLY A 439 -4.83 3.53 -13.22
C GLY A 439 -6.20 3.93 -12.67
N ALA A 440 -7.24 3.08 -12.76
CA ALA A 440 -8.56 3.40 -12.25
C ALA A 440 -8.68 3.16 -10.73
N MET A 441 -9.41 4.05 -10.04
CA MET A 441 -9.82 3.94 -8.64
C MET A 441 -11.34 3.92 -8.54
N GLY A 442 -11.88 3.32 -7.48
CA GLY A 442 -13.30 3.41 -7.13
C GLY A 442 -13.74 4.83 -6.81
N SER A 443 -15.04 5.11 -6.91
CA SER A 443 -15.58 6.39 -6.50
C SER A 443 -15.33 6.64 -5.01
N PRO A 444 -14.89 7.85 -4.61
CA PRO A 444 -14.60 8.18 -3.21
C PRO A 444 -15.84 8.18 -2.33
N VAL A 445 -15.68 7.76 -1.08
CA VAL A 445 -16.70 7.81 -0.03
C VAL A 445 -16.20 8.57 1.20
N VAL A 446 -17.12 9.08 2.00
CA VAL A 446 -16.81 9.82 3.23
C VAL A 446 -16.45 8.84 4.35
N LEU A 447 -15.30 9.05 4.98
CA LEU A 447 -14.77 8.29 6.12
C LEU A 447 -14.83 9.04 7.46
N SER A 448 -15.49 10.18 7.54
CA SER A 448 -15.55 10.97 8.77
C SER A 448 -17.00 11.30 9.14
N ASN A 449 -17.29 11.27 10.44
CA ASN A 449 -18.52 11.83 11.00
C ASN A 449 -18.29 13.32 11.34
N SER A 450 -17.70 14.09 10.43
CA SER A 450 -17.41 15.50 10.65
C SER A 450 -18.70 16.29 10.93
N SER A 451 -18.64 17.18 11.92
CA SER A 451 -19.75 18.09 12.23
C SER A 451 -20.00 19.07 11.07
N SER A 452 -21.17 19.70 11.05
CA SER A 452 -21.54 20.69 10.05
C SER A 452 -20.86 22.06 10.22
N GLY A 453 -19.83 22.17 11.06
CA GLY A 453 -19.15 23.44 11.36
C GLY A 453 -18.19 23.91 10.26
N THR A 454 -18.04 25.22 10.12
CA THR A 454 -16.94 25.84 9.38
C THR A 454 -15.65 25.61 10.15
N TYR A 455 -14.56 25.25 9.44
CA TYR A 455 -13.25 25.25 10.07
C TYR A 455 -12.89 26.68 10.47
N ALA A 456 -12.69 26.91 11.73
CA ALA A 456 -12.37 28.21 12.31
C ALA A 456 -11.04 28.16 13.09
N GLY A 457 -10.09 27.38 12.60
CA GLY A 457 -8.76 27.30 13.14
C GLY A 457 -8.10 28.69 13.23
N PHE A 458 -7.10 28.82 14.06
CA PHE A 458 -6.36 30.08 14.21
C PHE A 458 -5.39 30.33 13.05
N SER A 459 -5.07 29.29 12.26
CA SER A 459 -4.31 29.37 11.02
C SER A 459 -5.10 28.79 9.86
N THR A 460 -4.63 29.00 8.64
CA THR A 460 -5.22 28.39 7.44
C THR A 460 -4.65 27.01 7.14
N ARG A 461 -3.76 26.49 7.98
CA ARG A 461 -3.11 25.20 7.81
C ARG A 461 -4.04 24.06 8.19
N TRP A 462 -4.20 23.10 7.28
CA TRP A 462 -5.09 21.95 7.46
C TRP A 462 -4.34 20.67 7.85
N GLY A 463 -3.09 20.50 7.42
CA GLY A 463 -2.23 19.36 7.70
C GLY A 463 -1.11 19.29 6.69
N ASP A 464 -0.13 18.42 6.95
CA ASP A 464 0.98 18.18 6.03
C ASP A 464 0.85 16.79 5.39
N TYR A 465 0.20 15.83 6.04
CA TYR A 465 -0.03 14.48 5.54
C TYR A 465 -1.17 13.76 6.28
N PHE A 466 -1.67 12.68 5.69
CA PHE A 466 -2.53 11.66 6.28
C PHE A 466 -1.80 10.32 6.19
N ASP A 467 -2.38 9.25 6.76
CA ASP A 467 -1.76 7.94 6.70
C ASP A 467 -2.77 6.81 6.42
N VAL A 468 -2.25 5.74 5.85
CA VAL A 468 -2.98 4.50 5.56
C VAL A 468 -2.09 3.29 5.87
N GLU A 469 -2.55 2.43 6.76
CA GLU A 469 -1.83 1.24 7.22
C GLU A 469 -2.60 -0.05 6.93
N LEU A 470 -1.89 -1.17 6.83
CA LEU A 470 -2.51 -2.49 6.74
C LEU A 470 -2.62 -3.16 8.11
N ASP A 471 -3.75 -3.82 8.33
CA ASP A 471 -3.91 -4.71 9.48
C ASP A 471 -2.97 -5.93 9.34
N PRO A 472 -2.01 -6.12 10.28
CA PRO A 472 -1.08 -7.24 10.20
C PRO A 472 -1.75 -8.61 10.41
N ASN A 473 -2.99 -8.66 10.93
CA ASN A 473 -3.70 -9.91 11.15
C ASN A 473 -4.18 -10.55 9.84
N ASP A 474 -4.60 -9.75 8.86
CA ASP A 474 -5.13 -10.26 7.59
C ASP A 474 -4.39 -9.74 6.36
N SER A 475 -3.62 -8.66 6.50
CA SER A 475 -2.93 -7.99 5.40
C SER A 475 -3.86 -7.61 4.24
N ALA A 476 -5.09 -7.24 4.56
CA ALA A 476 -6.16 -6.91 3.61
C ALA A 476 -7.09 -5.78 4.11
N THR A 477 -7.16 -5.54 5.43
CA THR A 477 -7.88 -4.41 6.00
C THR A 477 -6.99 -3.17 6.01
N PHE A 478 -7.44 -2.11 5.37
CA PHE A 478 -6.81 -0.80 5.38
C PHE A 478 -7.35 0.00 6.55
N TRP A 479 -6.46 0.53 7.38
CA TRP A 479 -6.74 1.48 8.44
C TRP A 479 -6.24 2.85 8.02
N THR A 480 -7.03 3.88 8.23
CA THR A 480 -6.71 5.24 7.82
C THR A 480 -6.82 6.20 8.97
N VAL A 481 -6.00 7.23 8.95
CA VAL A 481 -6.19 8.43 9.74
C VAL A 481 -6.21 9.65 8.83
N GLY A 482 -7.08 10.58 9.16
CA GLY A 482 -7.14 11.87 8.50
C GLY A 482 -7.82 12.90 9.38
N MET A 483 -7.68 14.17 9.01
CA MET A 483 -8.26 15.28 9.70
C MET A 483 -9.59 15.68 9.07
N GLY A 484 -10.60 15.92 9.88
CA GLY A 484 -11.88 16.48 9.50
C GLY A 484 -12.26 17.64 10.43
N ALA A 485 -13.30 18.39 10.06
CA ALA A 485 -13.84 19.43 10.92
C ALA A 485 -14.47 18.80 12.16
N GLY A 486 -14.03 19.23 13.32
CA GLY A 486 -14.55 18.85 14.62
C GLY A 486 -15.64 19.81 15.12
N THR A 487 -16.05 19.61 16.36
CA THR A 487 -17.03 20.48 17.04
C THR A 487 -16.38 21.83 17.36
N GLY A 488 -17.08 22.94 17.10
CA GLY A 488 -16.57 24.29 17.39
C GLY A 488 -15.61 24.85 16.36
N GLY A 489 -15.46 24.22 15.18
CA GLY A 489 -14.60 24.69 14.10
C GLY A 489 -13.13 24.30 14.25
N GLU A 490 -12.77 23.53 15.28
CA GLU A 490 -11.43 22.98 15.46
C GLU A 490 -11.23 21.72 14.61
N TRP A 491 -9.98 21.28 14.46
CA TRP A 491 -9.70 20.00 13.82
C TRP A 491 -10.01 18.79 14.73
N GLN A 492 -10.32 17.68 14.13
CA GLN A 492 -10.51 16.39 14.77
C GLN A 492 -9.94 15.30 13.87
N THR A 493 -9.14 14.38 14.40
CA THR A 493 -8.72 13.21 13.63
C THR A 493 -9.79 12.12 13.64
N TYR A 494 -9.90 11.39 12.54
CA TYR A 494 -10.80 10.27 12.37
C TYR A 494 -10.01 9.04 11.95
N ILE A 495 -10.19 7.96 12.70
CA ILE A 495 -9.60 6.66 12.42
C ILE A 495 -10.68 5.74 11.89
N ASN A 496 -10.40 5.10 10.76
CA ASN A 496 -11.32 4.24 10.05
C ASN A 496 -10.66 2.97 9.60
N SER A 497 -11.44 1.94 9.32
CA SER A 497 -10.95 0.82 8.52
C SER A 497 -11.93 0.46 7.42
N PHE A 498 -11.39 -0.13 6.35
CA PHE A 498 -12.17 -0.69 5.26
C PHE A 498 -11.39 -1.81 4.58
N LYS A 499 -12.09 -2.65 3.86
CA LYS A 499 -11.48 -3.63 2.94
C LYS A 499 -11.77 -3.21 1.50
N ILE A 500 -10.83 -3.52 0.61
CA ILE A 500 -11.14 -3.51 -0.82
C ILE A 500 -12.00 -4.74 -1.07
N SER A 501 -13.20 -4.48 -1.57
CA SER A 501 -14.27 -5.46 -1.69
C SER A 501 -13.84 -6.68 -2.49
N PHE A 502 -13.48 -7.74 -1.81
CA PHE A 502 -13.59 -9.11 -2.26
C PHE A 502 -14.38 -9.83 -1.17
N ALA A 503 -15.55 -10.36 -1.50
CA ALA A 503 -16.08 -11.44 -0.70
C ALA A 503 -15.01 -12.54 -0.63
N ASP A 504 -14.83 -13.18 0.50
CA ASP A 504 -13.94 -14.35 0.55
C ASP A 504 -14.46 -15.38 -0.47
N PRO A 505 -13.57 -16.02 -1.26
CA PRO A 505 -14.01 -17.02 -2.20
C PRO A 505 -14.70 -18.15 -1.44
N ILE A 506 -15.90 -18.48 -1.86
CA ILE A 506 -16.60 -19.66 -1.35
C ILE A 506 -16.29 -20.86 -2.24
N SER A 507 -16.12 -22.02 -1.63
CA SER A 507 -16.03 -23.27 -2.36
C SER A 507 -17.40 -23.73 -2.83
N VAL A 508 -17.57 -23.84 -4.14
CA VAL A 508 -18.79 -24.31 -4.78
C VAL A 508 -18.59 -25.75 -5.22
N PHE A 509 -19.41 -26.65 -4.72
CA PHE A 509 -19.29 -28.06 -4.98
C PHE A 509 -20.24 -28.51 -6.11
N ALA A 510 -19.90 -29.62 -6.75
CA ALA A 510 -20.70 -30.18 -7.82
C ALA A 510 -22.12 -30.51 -7.35
N SER A 511 -23.12 -29.98 -8.04
CA SER A 511 -24.53 -30.35 -7.81
C SER A 511 -24.87 -31.70 -8.39
N GLY A 512 -24.11 -32.15 -9.40
CA GLY A 512 -24.24 -33.47 -10.05
C GLY A 512 -23.09 -33.68 -11.03
N PHE A 513 -22.98 -34.91 -11.53
CA PHE A 513 -22.08 -35.24 -12.65
C PHE A 513 -22.74 -36.22 -13.62
N THR A 514 -22.22 -36.26 -14.85
CA THR A 514 -22.57 -37.22 -15.86
C THR A 514 -21.30 -37.74 -16.55
N THR A 515 -21.20 -39.03 -16.82
CA THR A 515 -20.08 -39.59 -17.59
C THR A 515 -20.20 -39.15 -19.04
N VAL A 516 -19.13 -38.54 -19.60
CA VAL A 516 -19.09 -38.11 -21.00
C VAL A 516 -18.26 -39.02 -21.89
N ALA A 517 -17.40 -39.85 -21.29
CA ALA A 517 -16.64 -40.91 -21.98
C ALA A 517 -16.24 -41.99 -20.97
N GLY A 518 -16.26 -43.25 -21.37
CA GLY A 518 -15.95 -44.38 -20.51
C GLY A 518 -17.14 -44.91 -19.72
N THR A 519 -16.88 -45.80 -18.78
CA THR A 519 -17.88 -46.41 -17.91
C THR A 519 -17.66 -46.01 -16.47
N TRP A 520 -18.68 -45.45 -15.83
CA TRP A 520 -18.64 -45.15 -14.39
C TRP A 520 -18.47 -46.45 -13.59
N MET A 521 -17.56 -46.47 -12.65
CA MET A 521 -17.24 -47.60 -11.80
C MET A 521 -17.66 -47.40 -10.35
N SER A 522 -17.26 -46.29 -9.78
CA SER A 522 -17.50 -45.99 -8.37
C SER A 522 -17.42 -44.49 -8.09
N GLY A 523 -17.83 -44.08 -6.89
CA GLY A 523 -17.80 -42.72 -6.42
C GLY A 523 -19.09 -41.93 -6.72
N THR A 524 -19.23 -40.81 -6.10
CA THR A 524 -20.37 -39.88 -6.21
C THR A 524 -19.86 -38.44 -6.41
N LYS A 525 -20.75 -37.46 -6.55
CA LYS A 525 -20.38 -36.04 -6.63
C LYS A 525 -19.61 -35.55 -5.40
N THR A 526 -19.81 -36.18 -4.21
CA THR A 526 -19.13 -35.78 -2.98
C THR A 526 -17.63 -36.08 -3.01
N ASN A 527 -17.22 -37.10 -3.80
CA ASN A 527 -15.80 -37.42 -4.01
C ASN A 527 -15.06 -36.37 -4.86
N LEU A 528 -15.77 -35.37 -5.37
CA LEU A 528 -15.19 -34.22 -6.09
C LEU A 528 -14.94 -32.98 -5.20
N ASN A 529 -15.25 -33.04 -3.89
CA ASN A 529 -15.26 -31.87 -3.01
C ASN A 529 -13.92 -31.63 -2.32
N THR A 530 -13.21 -32.69 -1.94
CA THR A 530 -11.99 -32.60 -1.10
C THR A 530 -10.89 -33.53 -1.64
N ILE A 531 -9.66 -33.25 -1.25
CA ILE A 531 -8.54 -34.19 -1.51
C ILE A 531 -8.42 -35.09 -0.27
N ASP A 532 -9.04 -36.25 -0.31
CA ASP A 532 -9.09 -37.22 0.79
C ASP A 532 -8.85 -38.67 0.37
N ASN A 533 -8.38 -38.85 -0.88
CA ASN A 533 -8.15 -40.14 -1.53
C ASN A 533 -9.43 -40.98 -1.78
N THR A 534 -10.61 -40.39 -1.63
CA THR A 534 -11.86 -40.98 -2.08
C THR A 534 -12.22 -40.44 -3.46
N THR A 535 -12.26 -41.27 -4.47
CA THR A 535 -12.28 -40.84 -5.87
C THR A 535 -13.57 -41.16 -6.61
N LEU A 536 -13.89 -40.31 -7.60
CA LEU A 536 -14.82 -40.68 -8.68
C LEU A 536 -14.02 -41.42 -9.74
N ASP A 537 -14.37 -42.68 -9.96
CA ASP A 537 -13.64 -43.62 -10.84
C ASP A 537 -14.41 -43.89 -12.13
N ILE A 538 -13.75 -43.70 -13.27
CA ILE A 538 -14.29 -43.94 -14.60
C ILE A 538 -13.30 -44.78 -15.39
N GLN A 539 -13.73 -45.98 -15.85
CA GLN A 539 -12.96 -46.82 -16.74
C GLN A 539 -12.98 -46.24 -18.17
N SER A 540 -11.83 -46.15 -18.78
CA SER A 540 -11.70 -45.64 -20.15
C SER A 540 -12.32 -46.52 -21.20
N GLN A 541 -12.73 -45.92 -22.31
CA GLN A 541 -13.17 -46.59 -23.53
C GLN A 541 -12.34 -46.15 -24.75
N ALA A 542 -12.29 -46.97 -25.76
CA ALA A 542 -11.64 -46.60 -27.01
C ALA A 542 -12.47 -45.57 -27.79
N VAL A 543 -11.81 -44.49 -28.21
CA VAL A 543 -12.40 -43.43 -29.04
C VAL A 543 -11.51 -43.26 -30.28
N SER A 544 -12.11 -43.39 -31.46
CA SER A 544 -11.39 -43.28 -32.75
C SER A 544 -10.66 -41.94 -32.84
N GLY A 545 -9.38 -41.97 -33.19
CA GLY A 545 -8.51 -40.81 -33.32
C GLY A 545 -7.97 -40.22 -31.98
N LEU A 546 -8.48 -40.67 -30.83
CA LEU A 546 -8.04 -40.15 -29.49
C LEU A 546 -7.35 -41.23 -28.64
N GLY A 547 -7.57 -42.50 -28.88
CA GLY A 547 -7.08 -43.58 -28.03
C GLY A 547 -8.08 -43.98 -26.94
N GLN A 548 -7.59 -44.23 -25.72
CA GLN A 548 -8.44 -44.51 -24.56
C GLN A 548 -8.85 -43.22 -23.86
N VAL A 549 -10.14 -43.04 -23.62
CA VAL A 549 -10.72 -41.81 -23.05
C VAL A 549 -11.65 -42.15 -21.89
N ALA A 550 -11.53 -41.41 -20.80
CA ALA A 550 -12.44 -41.41 -19.65
C ALA A 550 -12.75 -39.97 -19.24
N GLY A 551 -13.97 -39.67 -18.82
CA GLY A 551 -14.27 -38.31 -18.37
C GLY A 551 -15.70 -38.09 -17.94
N PHE A 552 -15.92 -37.00 -17.24
CA PHE A 552 -17.22 -36.58 -16.73
C PHE A 552 -17.45 -35.09 -16.99
N ASN A 553 -18.71 -34.69 -16.94
CA ASN A 553 -19.18 -33.31 -16.84
C ASN A 553 -19.81 -33.12 -15.47
N SER A 554 -19.42 -32.06 -14.78
CA SER A 554 -20.00 -31.63 -13.50
C SER A 554 -20.58 -30.23 -13.60
N ILE A 555 -21.62 -29.99 -12.83
CA ILE A 555 -22.37 -28.72 -12.81
C ILE A 555 -22.26 -28.08 -11.42
N TYR A 556 -21.93 -26.80 -11.41
CA TYR A 556 -21.77 -25.98 -10.22
C TYR A 556 -22.75 -24.82 -10.28
N ASN A 557 -23.49 -24.60 -9.20
CA ASN A 557 -24.42 -23.48 -9.06
C ASN A 557 -23.83 -22.50 -8.04
N ILE A 558 -23.36 -21.35 -8.49
CA ILE A 558 -22.77 -20.33 -7.64
C ILE A 558 -23.92 -19.60 -6.89
N PRO A 559 -23.95 -19.62 -5.54
CA PRO A 559 -25.11 -19.18 -4.77
C PRO A 559 -25.09 -17.68 -4.46
N PHE A 560 -24.63 -16.82 -5.38
CA PHE A 560 -24.55 -15.38 -5.15
C PHE A 560 -25.83 -14.65 -5.55
N GLY A 561 -26.19 -13.61 -4.79
CA GLY A 561 -27.25 -12.65 -5.12
C GLY A 561 -26.79 -11.65 -6.19
N GLY A 562 -25.57 -11.17 -6.10
CA GLY A 562 -24.90 -10.24 -7.02
C GLY A 562 -24.21 -10.88 -8.22
N GLY A 563 -23.28 -10.20 -8.83
CA GLY A 563 -22.44 -10.71 -9.92
C GLY A 563 -21.41 -11.76 -9.45
N VAL A 564 -20.71 -12.39 -10.39
CA VAL A 564 -19.55 -13.24 -10.10
C VAL A 564 -18.30 -12.48 -10.54
N GLU A 565 -17.40 -12.24 -9.59
CA GLU A 565 -16.19 -11.44 -9.84
C GLU A 565 -14.96 -12.29 -10.16
N ALA A 566 -14.77 -13.38 -9.42
CA ALA A 566 -13.66 -14.30 -9.64
C ALA A 566 -14.15 -15.76 -9.61
N VAL A 567 -13.52 -16.58 -10.43
CA VAL A 567 -13.74 -18.01 -10.45
C VAL A 567 -12.40 -18.70 -10.61
N ARG A 568 -12.10 -19.64 -9.70
CA ARG A 568 -10.98 -20.55 -9.79
C ARG A 568 -11.47 -21.98 -9.93
N VAL A 569 -11.04 -22.67 -10.97
CA VAL A 569 -11.31 -24.09 -11.18
C VAL A 569 -10.19 -24.91 -10.56
N ASN A 570 -10.51 -25.86 -9.69
CA ASN A 570 -9.56 -26.74 -9.02
C ASN A 570 -9.84 -28.20 -9.40
N VAL A 571 -8.85 -28.87 -9.96
CA VAL A 571 -8.93 -30.27 -10.35
C VAL A 571 -7.75 -31.06 -9.78
N THR A 572 -8.02 -32.19 -9.10
CA THR A 572 -7.02 -33.17 -8.66
C THR A 572 -7.43 -34.53 -9.20
N ALA A 573 -6.60 -35.14 -10.01
CA ALA A 573 -6.90 -36.41 -10.64
C ALA A 573 -5.65 -37.27 -10.87
N SER A 574 -5.84 -38.57 -10.99
CA SER A 574 -4.79 -39.56 -11.26
C SER A 574 -5.15 -40.46 -12.42
N GLY A 575 -4.14 -41.05 -13.03
CA GLY A 575 -4.26 -41.96 -14.17
C GLY A 575 -2.90 -42.45 -14.62
N PRO A 576 -2.81 -43.20 -15.70
CA PRO A 576 -1.55 -43.77 -16.16
C PRO A 576 -0.56 -42.66 -16.58
N THR A 577 0.71 -42.90 -16.29
CA THR A 577 1.79 -42.02 -16.74
C THR A 577 1.80 -41.87 -18.25
N GLY A 578 1.82 -40.66 -18.75
CA GLY A 578 1.75 -40.33 -20.18
C GLY A 578 0.35 -40.05 -20.71
N ALA A 579 -0.70 -40.26 -19.90
CA ALA A 579 -2.03 -39.72 -20.18
C ALA A 579 -2.11 -38.23 -19.74
N SER A 580 -3.07 -37.50 -20.30
CA SER A 580 -3.34 -36.10 -19.94
C SER A 580 -4.82 -35.92 -19.62
N ALA A 581 -5.10 -35.12 -18.58
CA ALA A 581 -6.44 -34.62 -18.33
C ALA A 581 -6.63 -33.29 -19.05
N ILE A 582 -7.65 -33.20 -19.88
CA ILE A 582 -8.08 -31.98 -20.58
C ILE A 582 -9.22 -31.40 -19.78
N ILE A 583 -9.10 -30.10 -19.41
CA ILE A 583 -10.07 -29.36 -18.62
C ILE A 583 -10.79 -28.39 -19.54
N LEU A 584 -12.12 -28.53 -19.64
CA LEU A 584 -12.94 -27.73 -20.53
C LEU A 584 -14.08 -27.08 -19.73
N LEU A 585 -14.46 -25.85 -20.11
CA LEU A 585 -15.64 -25.18 -19.62
C LEU A 585 -16.65 -24.94 -20.74
N LYS A 586 -17.93 -25.03 -20.40
CA LYS A 586 -19.00 -24.67 -21.31
C LYS A 586 -19.00 -23.14 -21.53
N ASN A 587 -18.87 -22.75 -22.78
CA ASN A 587 -19.03 -21.39 -23.20
C ASN A 587 -20.54 -21.12 -23.45
N TYR A 588 -21.14 -20.32 -22.57
CA TYR A 588 -22.58 -20.05 -22.64
C TYR A 588 -22.97 -19.09 -23.78
N ARG A 589 -21.98 -18.42 -24.43
CA ARG A 589 -22.23 -17.60 -25.62
C ARG A 589 -22.26 -18.42 -26.90
N THR A 590 -21.42 -19.45 -27.01
CA THR A 590 -21.31 -20.27 -28.20
C THR A 590 -22.04 -21.63 -28.07
N GLY A 591 -22.32 -22.05 -26.83
CA GLY A 591 -22.87 -23.37 -26.51
C GLY A 591 -21.83 -24.50 -26.52
N ALA A 592 -20.60 -24.25 -26.98
CA ALA A 592 -19.52 -25.23 -27.08
C ALA A 592 -18.76 -25.38 -25.76
N PHE A 593 -17.91 -26.43 -25.67
CA PHE A 593 -16.94 -26.58 -24.59
C PHE A 593 -15.56 -26.13 -25.08
N ASP A 594 -15.00 -25.13 -24.44
CA ASP A 594 -13.67 -24.62 -24.74
C ASP A 594 -12.65 -25.26 -23.82
N GLN A 595 -11.52 -25.69 -24.35
CA GLN A 595 -10.41 -26.18 -23.55
C GLN A 595 -9.71 -24.98 -22.85
N ILE A 596 -9.70 -24.98 -21.52
CA ILE A 596 -9.07 -23.94 -20.72
C ILE A 596 -7.70 -24.36 -20.17
N SER A 597 -7.43 -25.65 -20.03
CA SER A 597 -6.14 -26.17 -19.57
C SER A 597 -5.95 -27.66 -19.89
N THR A 598 -4.71 -28.09 -19.68
CA THR A 598 -4.33 -29.52 -19.70
C THR A 598 -3.36 -29.78 -18.54
N MET A 599 -3.42 -30.96 -17.95
CA MET A 599 -2.42 -31.44 -16.99
C MET A 599 -2.01 -32.88 -17.30
N GLY A 600 -0.71 -33.19 -17.18
CA GLY A 600 -0.19 -34.55 -17.25
C GLY A 600 -0.68 -35.36 -16.04
N LEU A 601 -1.07 -36.61 -16.27
CA LEU A 601 -1.48 -37.51 -15.20
C LEU A 601 -0.33 -38.39 -14.72
N SER A 602 -0.39 -38.77 -13.45
CA SER A 602 0.47 -39.74 -12.81
C SER A 602 -0.36 -40.66 -11.90
N LEU A 603 0.20 -41.81 -11.52
CA LEU A 603 -0.46 -42.73 -10.58
C LEU A 603 -0.62 -42.13 -9.19
N SER A 604 0.28 -41.21 -8.77
CA SER A 604 0.21 -40.50 -7.50
C SER A 604 -0.71 -39.30 -7.53
N GLY A 605 -1.32 -38.99 -8.68
CA GLY A 605 -2.17 -37.83 -8.86
C GLY A 605 -1.43 -36.55 -9.29
N ALA A 606 -2.19 -35.61 -9.86
CA ALA A 606 -1.77 -34.28 -10.24
C ALA A 606 -2.87 -33.26 -9.86
N THR A 607 -2.47 -32.06 -9.50
CA THR A 607 -3.39 -30.94 -9.15
C THR A 607 -3.18 -29.77 -10.08
N LYS A 608 -4.29 -29.16 -10.52
CA LYS A 608 -4.30 -27.95 -11.35
C LYS A 608 -5.32 -26.94 -10.80
N GLY A 609 -4.86 -25.74 -10.53
CA GLY A 609 -5.71 -24.57 -10.27
C GLY A 609 -5.68 -23.63 -11.47
N ILE A 610 -6.82 -23.08 -11.87
CA ILE A 610 -6.99 -22.22 -13.05
C ILE A 610 -7.84 -21.03 -12.65
N ASP A 611 -7.25 -19.83 -12.64
CA ASP A 611 -7.96 -18.59 -12.41
C ASP A 611 -8.52 -18.07 -13.75
N LEU A 612 -9.83 -17.80 -13.79
CA LEU A 612 -10.48 -17.27 -14.99
C LEU A 612 -10.30 -15.75 -15.05
N SER A 613 -9.95 -15.23 -16.21
CA SER A 613 -9.98 -13.79 -16.48
C SER A 613 -11.43 -13.25 -16.50
N PRO A 614 -11.68 -11.95 -16.34
CA PRO A 614 -13.02 -11.37 -16.42
C PRO A 614 -13.77 -11.72 -17.71
N THR A 615 -13.07 -11.73 -18.86
CA THR A 615 -13.65 -12.15 -20.14
C THR A 615 -14.06 -13.63 -20.14
N GLN A 616 -13.27 -14.49 -19.51
CA GLN A 616 -13.59 -15.92 -19.38
C GLN A 616 -14.77 -16.13 -18.44
N ILE A 617 -14.87 -15.37 -17.34
CA ILE A 617 -16.02 -15.41 -16.43
C ILE A 617 -17.30 -15.06 -17.21
N ALA A 618 -17.30 -14.00 -18.02
CA ALA A 618 -18.42 -13.59 -18.85
C ALA A 618 -18.82 -14.64 -19.91
N ASN A 619 -17.92 -15.54 -20.30
CA ASN A 619 -18.19 -16.61 -21.26
C ASN A 619 -18.61 -17.92 -20.58
N TYR A 620 -18.03 -18.25 -19.42
CA TYR A 620 -18.13 -19.58 -18.80
C TYR A 620 -19.06 -19.62 -17.57
N VAL A 621 -19.53 -18.47 -17.08
CA VAL A 621 -20.57 -18.38 -16.06
C VAL A 621 -21.88 -17.98 -16.74
N SER A 622 -22.93 -18.77 -16.58
CA SER A 622 -24.24 -18.48 -17.17
C SER A 622 -24.95 -17.29 -16.51
N SER A 623 -25.97 -16.77 -17.11
CA SER A 623 -26.85 -15.75 -16.51
C SER A 623 -27.53 -16.24 -15.22
N THR A 624 -27.69 -17.56 -15.05
CA THR A 624 -28.19 -18.19 -13.82
C THR A 624 -27.06 -18.62 -12.88
N LYS A 625 -25.83 -18.12 -13.11
CA LYS A 625 -24.62 -18.37 -12.29
C LYS A 625 -24.21 -19.83 -12.23
N GLN A 626 -24.44 -20.57 -13.30
CA GLN A 626 -24.03 -21.95 -13.44
C GLN A 626 -22.72 -22.05 -14.22
N VAL A 627 -21.82 -22.94 -13.78
CA VAL A 627 -20.60 -23.36 -14.49
C VAL A 627 -20.71 -24.85 -14.81
N SER A 628 -20.37 -25.22 -16.02
CA SER A 628 -20.29 -26.62 -16.44
C SER A 628 -18.85 -26.94 -16.80
N LEU A 629 -18.27 -27.89 -16.06
CA LEU A 629 -16.87 -28.33 -16.13
C LEU A 629 -16.79 -29.76 -16.65
N VAL A 630 -16.05 -29.96 -17.76
CA VAL A 630 -15.67 -31.28 -18.23
C VAL A 630 -14.20 -31.53 -17.89
N VAL A 631 -13.93 -32.67 -17.25
CA VAL A 631 -12.58 -33.21 -17.07
C VAL A 631 -12.48 -34.54 -17.83
N ARG A 632 -11.58 -34.58 -18.81
CA ARG A 632 -11.45 -35.72 -19.72
C ARG A 632 -10.00 -36.17 -19.77
N ALA A 633 -9.72 -37.38 -19.28
CA ALA A 633 -8.44 -38.03 -19.40
C ALA A 633 -8.32 -38.74 -20.78
N VAL A 634 -7.19 -38.53 -21.44
CA VAL A 634 -6.87 -39.12 -22.75
C VAL A 634 -5.51 -39.79 -22.66
N SER A 635 -5.47 -41.07 -23.03
CA SER A 635 -4.23 -41.80 -23.24
C SER A 635 -4.13 -42.15 -24.74
N PRO A 636 -3.28 -41.43 -25.51
CA PRO A 636 -3.21 -41.62 -26.96
C PRO A 636 -2.63 -42.97 -27.31
N SER A 637 -3.13 -43.55 -28.39
CA SER A 637 -2.51 -44.73 -29.02
C SER A 637 -1.14 -44.38 -29.59
N ARG A 638 -0.13 -45.21 -29.33
CA ARG A 638 1.19 -45.07 -29.97
C ARG A 638 1.23 -45.83 -31.28
N ALA A 639 2.07 -45.41 -32.21
CA ALA A 639 2.22 -46.08 -33.53
C ALA A 639 2.36 -47.61 -33.40
N GLY A 640 1.40 -48.36 -33.94
CA GLY A 640 1.36 -49.82 -33.92
C GLY A 640 0.87 -50.50 -32.63
N LYS A 641 0.42 -49.72 -31.60
CA LYS A 641 -0.15 -50.30 -30.37
C LYS A 641 -1.39 -49.51 -29.92
N ALA A 642 -2.48 -50.23 -29.62
CA ALA A 642 -3.64 -49.64 -28.97
C ALA A 642 -3.29 -49.22 -27.56
N ALA A 643 -3.85 -48.08 -27.09
CA ALA A 643 -3.71 -47.65 -25.70
C ALA A 643 -4.45 -48.66 -24.78
N ASN A 644 -3.86 -48.96 -23.64
CA ASN A 644 -4.48 -49.84 -22.64
C ASN A 644 -5.67 -49.16 -21.98
N VAL A 645 -6.70 -49.95 -21.66
CA VAL A 645 -7.79 -49.50 -20.79
C VAL A 645 -7.22 -49.11 -19.44
N PHE A 646 -7.69 -47.98 -18.89
CA PHE A 646 -7.27 -47.44 -17.59
C PHE A 646 -8.46 -46.96 -16.77
N VAL A 647 -8.24 -46.74 -15.47
CA VAL A 647 -9.19 -46.07 -14.60
C VAL A 647 -8.70 -44.65 -14.38
N PHE A 648 -9.56 -43.70 -14.73
CA PHE A 648 -9.38 -42.28 -14.42
C PHE A 648 -10.02 -41.98 -13.07
N ARG A 649 -9.24 -41.51 -12.13
CA ARG A 649 -9.65 -41.20 -10.75
C ARG A 649 -9.60 -39.71 -10.52
N THR A 650 -10.71 -39.14 -10.09
CA THR A 650 -10.78 -37.73 -9.72
C THR A 650 -11.12 -37.58 -8.24
N ASP A 651 -10.19 -36.98 -7.49
CA ASP A 651 -10.30 -36.74 -6.05
C ASP A 651 -10.90 -35.36 -5.76
N ARG A 652 -10.68 -34.39 -6.64
CA ARG A 652 -11.25 -33.04 -6.52
C ARG A 652 -11.58 -32.47 -7.90
N ALA A 653 -12.80 -31.97 -8.04
CA ALA A 653 -13.19 -31.04 -9.10
C ALA A 653 -14.20 -30.05 -8.50
N MET A 654 -13.75 -28.84 -8.20
CA MET A 654 -14.55 -27.84 -7.53
C MET A 654 -14.22 -26.45 -8.06
N ILE A 655 -15.04 -25.50 -7.72
CA ILE A 655 -14.88 -24.10 -8.07
C ILE A 655 -14.81 -23.27 -6.80
N ASP A 656 -13.81 -22.39 -6.69
CA ASP A 656 -13.86 -21.30 -5.75
C ASP A 656 -14.41 -20.07 -6.49
N ALA A 657 -15.45 -19.46 -5.98
CA ALA A 657 -16.09 -18.30 -6.58
C ALA A 657 -16.14 -17.13 -5.60
N THR A 658 -15.98 -15.93 -6.13
CA THR A 658 -16.07 -14.68 -5.36
C THR A 658 -17.23 -13.85 -5.90
N GLU A 659 -18.08 -13.34 -5.00
CA GLU A 659 -19.19 -12.45 -5.37
C GLU A 659 -18.66 -11.06 -5.70
N ALA A 660 -19.18 -10.45 -6.77
CA ALA A 660 -19.03 -9.02 -7.01
C ALA A 660 -19.94 -8.27 -6.03
N LEU A 661 -19.36 -7.50 -5.16
CA LEU A 661 -20.07 -6.67 -4.20
C LEU A 661 -20.51 -5.34 -4.81
#